data_cf08ec66d67f688ba4804d1fdcf31b19
#
_entry.id   cf08ec66d67f688ba4804d1fdcf31b19
#
_cell.length_a   1.000
_cell.length_b   1.000
_cell.length_c   1.000
_cell.angle_alpha   90.00
_cell.angle_beta   90.00
_cell.angle_gamma   90.00
#
_symmetry.space_group_name_H-M   'P 1'
#
loop_
_entity.id
_entity.type
_entity.pdbx_description
1 polymer ?
#
loop_
_entity_poly.entity_id
_entity_poly.type
_entity_poly.pdbx_seq_one_letter_code
_entity_poly.pdbx_strand_id
1 'polypeptide(L)'
;MITLEQAANIICSGFVEGGNGGKDGKPNFKAPFLNHKPQPWDKAQKYRWICGILPEHIIMVDYDDAAAFDCRLRIAKALNQYCIAVKSPNKGGHFYWFNSARQAVKNNSGNKTVLTLNPVDYKSGIKQVVSTGEIKAAKCATSLSKEDGTLREVVYANIKEDKTLDEIPFYDLPLKSGSKHNFLNIGEGDGRQDGLFTYMNPMKAAGYSYEQFKEAAKLIEQFLFSVPLGDEFENAVRREAWDSVNAIDSSKFYSSKGQFLHNKFGDYLIEKYHIKRINGSIHVYQDGIYLPGYEPIEKIMLKELDNLTRTKRNEVLDYIRIKAADAQPAAPVLIAFKNGLFNVEPNELLEFTPNQAITNLIPWEYNPGAASPLVDDVLNRLSCNDSQIRALLEEVGGMCLYRDNTIGGGKAAILVGEKSNGKSTFIFMLQSMLGDANVSNLDFKELDGKFSTYMLFGKLANLGDDISDSYKEDVATFKKIVTGEIVKAEEKGKPPFNFRPYVKLIFSANSIPRMNDSTGAALRRLLIIPLNAHFNETDSGYDPQIRYKLTEPEAVQYFINLSLEGLRRVLKQKKFTMPTRVQEEKDTYERENNPVLSFIEECKNDAGEIEGIYNEPTKEVFKRYEVFCSENGFRPMSNLTFSKRLNQALGTIVKPLRFNGKQQKAFVKP
;
A
#
# COMPACT_ATOMS: atom_id res chain seq x y z
N MET A 1 -21.10 -22.80 -55.51
CA MET A 1 -19.71 -22.44 -55.06
C MET A 1 -18.98 -21.92 -56.27
N ILE A 2 -18.27 -20.79 -56.13
CA ILE A 2 -17.41 -20.26 -57.22
C ILE A 2 -16.13 -21.08 -57.35
N THR A 3 -15.54 -21.10 -58.54
CA THR A 3 -14.22 -21.74 -58.75
C THR A 3 -13.10 -20.91 -58.09
N LEU A 4 -11.93 -21.53 -57.89
CA LEU A 4 -10.76 -20.80 -57.40
C LEU A 4 -10.35 -19.66 -58.37
N GLU A 5 -10.50 -19.84 -59.68
CA GLU A 5 -10.28 -18.83 -60.69
C GLU A 5 -11.16 -17.60 -60.48
N GLN A 6 -12.45 -17.82 -60.26
CA GLN A 6 -13.40 -16.72 -60.00
C GLN A 6 -13.06 -16.00 -58.71
N ALA A 7 -12.71 -16.75 -57.64
CA ALA A 7 -12.28 -16.20 -56.38
C ALA A 7 -10.96 -15.41 -56.52
N ALA A 8 -9.97 -15.98 -57.19
CA ALA A 8 -8.65 -15.39 -57.37
C ALA A 8 -8.71 -14.06 -58.15
N ASN A 9 -9.60 -13.96 -59.16
CA ASN A 9 -9.80 -12.71 -59.91
C ASN A 9 -10.45 -11.58 -59.07
N ILE A 10 -11.07 -11.91 -57.95
CA ILE A 10 -11.61 -10.92 -56.98
C ILE A 10 -10.54 -10.48 -55.98
N ILE A 11 -9.76 -11.42 -55.48
CA ILE A 11 -8.83 -11.16 -54.36
C ILE A 11 -7.42 -10.79 -54.79
N CYS A 12 -7.06 -10.96 -56.08
CA CYS A 12 -5.71 -10.71 -56.59
C CYS A 12 -5.72 -9.71 -57.76
N SER A 13 -4.71 -8.85 -57.78
CA SER A 13 -4.47 -7.91 -58.89
C SER A 13 -3.68 -8.52 -60.05
N GLY A 14 -3.23 -9.74 -59.93
CA GLY A 14 -2.47 -10.50 -60.92
C GLY A 14 -1.74 -11.66 -60.31
N PHE A 15 -1.09 -12.49 -61.13
CA PHE A 15 -0.50 -13.74 -60.74
C PHE A 15 0.96 -13.85 -61.18
N VAL A 16 1.79 -14.47 -60.32
CA VAL A 16 3.21 -14.74 -60.58
C VAL A 16 3.53 -16.18 -60.25
N GLU A 17 4.61 -16.71 -60.86
CA GLU A 17 5.08 -18.05 -60.54
C GLU A 17 5.85 -18.05 -59.21
N GLY A 18 5.59 -19.02 -58.33
CA GLY A 18 6.33 -19.25 -57.10
C GLY A 18 7.74 -19.74 -57.43
N GLY A 19 8.75 -19.18 -56.75
CA GLY A 19 10.16 -19.50 -57.01
C GLY A 19 10.63 -20.84 -56.47
N ASN A 20 11.60 -21.48 -57.11
CA ASN A 20 12.23 -22.78 -56.77
C ASN A 20 13.28 -22.68 -55.65
N GLY A 21 13.33 -21.62 -54.86
CA GLY A 21 14.44 -21.31 -53.95
C GLY A 21 14.42 -21.95 -52.57
N GLY A 22 13.58 -22.97 -52.30
CA GLY A 22 13.55 -23.66 -50.99
C GLY A 22 14.65 -24.69 -50.88
N LYS A 23 15.16 -24.94 -49.66
CA LYS A 23 15.95 -26.12 -49.31
C LYS A 23 15.08 -27.36 -49.60
N ASP A 24 15.61 -28.33 -50.28
CA ASP A 24 14.95 -29.59 -50.66
C ASP A 24 13.97 -29.51 -51.89
N GLY A 25 14.13 -28.53 -52.79
CA GLY A 25 13.32 -28.47 -54.04
C GLY A 25 11.84 -28.09 -53.82
N LYS A 26 11.48 -27.65 -52.63
CA LYS A 26 10.14 -27.14 -52.31
C LYS A 26 9.95 -25.68 -52.75
N PRO A 27 8.73 -25.29 -53.12
CA PRO A 27 8.46 -23.94 -53.55
C PRO A 27 8.75 -22.93 -52.41
N ASN A 28 9.58 -21.95 -52.68
CA ASN A 28 9.82 -20.86 -51.78
C ASN A 28 8.90 -19.67 -52.11
N PHE A 29 7.70 -19.67 -51.52
CA PHE A 29 6.73 -18.59 -51.65
C PHE A 29 7.17 -17.29 -50.93
N LYS A 30 8.34 -17.28 -50.27
CA LYS A 30 8.93 -16.10 -49.61
C LYS A 30 10.02 -15.43 -50.46
N ALA A 31 10.32 -15.95 -51.66
CA ALA A 31 11.30 -15.32 -52.52
C ALA A 31 10.80 -13.96 -53.03
N PRO A 32 11.69 -12.98 -53.22
CA PRO A 32 11.29 -11.69 -53.75
C PRO A 32 10.84 -11.84 -55.21
N PHE A 33 9.58 -11.52 -55.46
CA PHE A 33 9.00 -11.47 -56.83
C PHE A 33 9.47 -10.24 -57.60
N LEU A 34 10.64 -9.72 -57.36
CA LEU A 34 11.13 -8.44 -57.82
C LEU A 34 11.26 -8.30 -59.37
N ASN A 35 11.28 -9.44 -60.08
CA ASN A 35 11.51 -9.45 -61.53
C ASN A 35 10.35 -10.01 -62.37
N HIS A 36 9.21 -10.37 -61.74
CA HIS A 36 8.07 -10.93 -62.49
C HIS A 36 6.96 -9.91 -62.65
N LYS A 37 6.60 -9.60 -63.90
CA LYS A 37 5.36 -8.84 -64.19
C LYS A 37 4.17 -9.74 -63.88
N PRO A 38 3.20 -9.29 -63.07
CA PRO A 38 1.98 -10.06 -62.82
C PRO A 38 1.26 -10.37 -64.15
N GLN A 39 0.81 -11.62 -64.31
CA GLN A 39 0.07 -12.07 -65.46
C GLN A 39 -1.41 -12.29 -65.12
N PRO A 40 -2.33 -12.24 -66.07
CA PRO A 40 -3.72 -12.64 -65.87
C PRO A 40 -3.82 -14.16 -65.67
N TRP A 41 -4.95 -14.64 -65.12
CA TRP A 41 -5.15 -16.04 -64.73
C TRP A 41 -4.94 -17.04 -65.89
N ASP A 42 -5.45 -16.75 -67.07
CA ASP A 42 -5.33 -17.60 -68.26
C ASP A 42 -3.87 -17.93 -68.63
N LYS A 43 -2.96 -17.03 -68.41
CA LYS A 43 -1.51 -17.27 -68.58
C LYS A 43 -0.88 -17.95 -67.34
N ALA A 44 -1.34 -17.61 -66.15
CA ALA A 44 -0.80 -18.14 -64.90
C ALA A 44 -1.16 -19.60 -64.64
N GLN A 45 -2.20 -20.14 -65.24
CA GLN A 45 -2.57 -21.55 -65.16
C GLN A 45 -1.45 -22.51 -65.57
N LYS A 46 -0.48 -22.05 -66.40
CA LYS A 46 0.67 -22.85 -66.83
C LYS A 46 1.79 -22.91 -65.81
N TYR A 47 1.72 -22.10 -64.78
CA TYR A 47 2.71 -22.08 -63.69
C TYR A 47 2.58 -23.34 -62.83
N ARG A 48 3.71 -23.90 -62.43
CA ARG A 48 3.75 -25.03 -61.51
C ARG A 48 3.20 -24.65 -60.14
N TRP A 49 3.50 -23.41 -59.69
CA TRP A 49 3.00 -22.84 -58.44
C TRP A 49 2.47 -21.43 -58.69
N ILE A 50 1.20 -21.24 -58.46
CA ILE A 50 0.53 -19.97 -58.67
C ILE A 50 0.49 -19.16 -57.40
N CYS A 51 1.06 -17.96 -57.43
CA CYS A 51 0.94 -16.98 -56.34
C CYS A 51 0.14 -15.79 -56.85
N GLY A 52 -0.90 -15.40 -56.11
CA GLY A 52 -1.67 -14.20 -56.36
C GLY A 52 -1.10 -12.98 -55.59
N ILE A 53 -1.08 -11.83 -56.24
CA ILE A 53 -0.68 -10.56 -55.61
C ILE A 53 -1.93 -9.88 -55.07
N LEU A 54 -1.96 -9.64 -53.77
CA LEU A 54 -3.07 -8.95 -53.10
C LEU A 54 -3.07 -7.46 -53.49
N PRO A 55 -4.19 -6.90 -53.95
CA PRO A 55 -4.33 -5.46 -54.13
C PRO A 55 -4.41 -4.74 -52.77
N GLU A 56 -4.21 -3.42 -52.78
CA GLU A 56 -4.18 -2.61 -51.54
C GLU A 56 -5.46 -2.67 -50.70
N HIS A 57 -6.59 -2.99 -51.33
CA HIS A 57 -7.89 -3.05 -50.68
C HIS A 57 -8.28 -4.48 -50.23
N ILE A 58 -7.36 -5.44 -50.27
CA ILE A 58 -7.59 -6.81 -49.76
C ILE A 58 -6.61 -7.15 -48.66
N ILE A 59 -7.13 -7.75 -47.61
CA ILE A 59 -6.36 -8.34 -46.53
C ILE A 59 -6.67 -9.84 -46.39
N MET A 60 -5.62 -10.62 -46.18
CA MET A 60 -5.69 -12.05 -45.94
C MET A 60 -5.33 -12.34 -44.49
N VAL A 61 -6.14 -13.17 -43.82
CA VAL A 61 -5.86 -13.75 -42.50
C VAL A 61 -5.55 -15.24 -42.72
N ASP A 62 -4.33 -15.65 -42.44
CA ASP A 62 -3.84 -17.03 -42.59
C ASP A 62 -3.89 -17.74 -41.25
N TYR A 63 -4.78 -18.71 -41.10
CA TYR A 63 -4.94 -19.55 -39.96
C TYR A 63 -4.08 -20.80 -40.10
N ASP A 64 -3.00 -20.91 -39.36
CA ASP A 64 -2.08 -22.05 -39.40
C ASP A 64 -2.63 -23.31 -38.68
N ASP A 65 -3.66 -23.17 -37.84
CA ASP A 65 -4.32 -24.26 -37.12
C ASP A 65 -5.66 -24.62 -37.77
N ALA A 66 -5.89 -25.93 -38.01
CA ALA A 66 -7.10 -26.43 -38.65
C ALA A 66 -8.37 -26.20 -37.81
N ALA A 67 -8.30 -26.39 -36.51
CA ALA A 67 -9.45 -26.23 -35.62
C ALA A 67 -9.84 -24.74 -35.52
N ALA A 68 -8.86 -23.84 -35.47
CA ALA A 68 -9.09 -22.39 -35.49
C ALA A 68 -9.73 -21.96 -36.84
N PHE A 69 -9.25 -22.48 -37.96
CA PHE A 69 -9.83 -22.21 -39.26
C PHE A 69 -11.27 -22.73 -39.38
N ASP A 70 -11.53 -23.98 -38.97
CA ASP A 70 -12.86 -24.56 -39.04
C ASP A 70 -13.84 -23.87 -38.08
N CYS A 71 -13.40 -23.42 -36.93
CA CYS A 71 -14.18 -22.59 -36.02
C CYS A 71 -14.55 -21.27 -36.70
N ARG A 72 -13.57 -20.56 -37.32
CA ARG A 72 -13.82 -19.31 -37.99
C ARG A 72 -14.72 -19.49 -39.22
N LEU A 73 -14.62 -20.61 -39.90
CA LEU A 73 -15.49 -20.94 -41.04
C LEU A 73 -16.95 -21.13 -40.61
N ARG A 74 -17.19 -21.78 -39.47
CA ARG A 74 -18.54 -21.89 -38.88
C ARG A 74 -19.15 -20.52 -38.56
N ILE A 75 -18.34 -19.60 -38.01
CA ILE A 75 -18.77 -18.21 -37.73
C ILE A 75 -19.15 -17.51 -39.03
N ALA A 76 -18.30 -17.57 -40.07
CA ALA A 76 -18.57 -16.92 -41.35
C ALA A 76 -19.87 -17.40 -41.99
N LYS A 77 -20.11 -18.70 -41.98
CA LYS A 77 -21.35 -19.31 -42.47
C LYS A 77 -22.57 -18.90 -41.67
N ALA A 78 -22.48 -18.93 -40.33
CA ALA A 78 -23.60 -18.59 -39.45
C ALA A 78 -24.01 -17.11 -39.57
N LEU A 79 -23.04 -16.23 -39.74
CA LEU A 79 -23.28 -14.78 -39.92
C LEU A 79 -23.50 -14.37 -41.40
N ASN A 80 -23.47 -15.32 -42.34
CA ASN A 80 -23.62 -15.09 -43.79
C ASN A 80 -22.67 -13.98 -44.31
N GLN A 81 -21.41 -13.96 -43.85
CA GLN A 81 -20.45 -12.91 -44.16
C GLN A 81 -20.00 -12.93 -45.60
N TYR A 82 -19.84 -11.77 -46.20
CA TYR A 82 -19.32 -11.64 -47.56
C TYR A 82 -17.79 -11.71 -47.55
N CYS A 83 -17.26 -12.93 -47.63
CA CYS A 83 -15.82 -13.22 -47.61
C CYS A 83 -15.50 -14.46 -48.46
N ILE A 84 -14.22 -14.68 -48.73
CA ILE A 84 -13.72 -15.88 -49.40
C ILE A 84 -12.82 -16.64 -48.43
N ALA A 85 -13.06 -17.95 -48.29
CA ALA A 85 -12.21 -18.84 -47.50
C ALA A 85 -11.64 -19.96 -48.39
N VAL A 86 -10.32 -20.11 -48.34
CA VAL A 86 -9.55 -21.08 -49.14
C VAL A 86 -8.81 -22.03 -48.19
N LYS A 87 -9.04 -23.33 -48.30
CA LYS A 87 -8.46 -24.33 -47.43
C LYS A 87 -7.00 -24.63 -47.80
N SER A 88 -6.15 -24.75 -46.78
CA SER A 88 -4.78 -25.24 -46.94
C SER A 88 -4.73 -26.78 -46.76
N PRO A 89 -3.89 -27.53 -47.50
CA PRO A 89 -3.97 -29.00 -47.51
C PRO A 89 -3.65 -29.66 -46.18
N ASN A 90 -2.68 -29.13 -45.45
CA ASN A 90 -2.13 -29.78 -44.21
C ASN A 90 -2.27 -28.89 -42.95
N LYS A 91 -2.92 -27.75 -43.06
CA LYS A 91 -3.07 -26.74 -42.04
C LYS A 91 -4.45 -26.10 -42.15
N GLY A 92 -4.71 -25.02 -41.45
CA GLY A 92 -5.96 -24.30 -41.53
C GLY A 92 -6.30 -23.78 -42.92
N GLY A 93 -6.16 -22.50 -43.15
CA GLY A 93 -6.47 -21.87 -44.44
C GLY A 93 -6.55 -20.34 -44.33
N HIS A 94 -6.92 -19.75 -45.46
CA HIS A 94 -6.92 -18.30 -45.65
C HIS A 94 -8.33 -17.75 -45.70
N PHE A 95 -8.57 -16.63 -44.98
CA PHE A 95 -9.75 -15.78 -45.17
C PHE A 95 -9.34 -14.48 -45.84
N TYR A 96 -10.16 -14.04 -46.78
CA TYR A 96 -9.93 -12.79 -47.54
C TYR A 96 -11.09 -11.82 -47.31
N TRP A 97 -10.69 -10.59 -46.97
CA TRP A 97 -11.59 -9.50 -46.59
C TRP A 97 -11.26 -8.23 -47.38
N PHE A 98 -12.22 -7.34 -47.43
CA PHE A 98 -11.97 -5.97 -47.88
C PHE A 98 -11.20 -5.19 -46.82
N ASN A 99 -10.36 -4.26 -47.22
CA ASN A 99 -9.49 -3.44 -46.37
C ASN A 99 -9.50 -1.99 -46.86
N SER A 100 -10.63 -1.29 -46.67
CA SER A 100 -10.80 0.09 -47.15
C SER A 100 -9.87 1.07 -46.47
N ALA A 101 -9.58 0.83 -45.17
CA ALA A 101 -8.64 1.62 -44.37
C ALA A 101 -7.18 1.37 -44.76
N ARG A 102 -6.89 0.45 -45.67
CA ARG A 102 -5.52 0.06 -46.09
C ARG A 102 -4.61 -0.23 -44.91
N GLN A 103 -5.14 -0.92 -43.90
CA GLN A 103 -4.40 -1.24 -42.69
C GLN A 103 -3.27 -2.24 -42.98
N ALA A 104 -2.04 -1.83 -42.73
CA ALA A 104 -0.89 -2.72 -42.66
C ALA A 104 -0.84 -3.39 -41.30
N VAL A 105 -1.24 -4.65 -41.19
CA VAL A 105 -1.16 -5.43 -39.97
C VAL A 105 0.21 -6.09 -39.90
N LYS A 106 0.97 -5.84 -38.84
CA LYS A 106 2.29 -6.48 -38.65
C LYS A 106 2.15 -7.99 -38.55
N ASN A 107 2.86 -8.67 -39.43
CA ASN A 107 3.00 -10.12 -39.37
C ASN A 107 4.01 -10.49 -38.27
N ASN A 108 3.53 -11.00 -37.12
CA ASN A 108 4.36 -11.62 -36.11
C ASN A 108 3.85 -13.05 -35.93
N SER A 109 4.73 -14.04 -36.09
CA SER A 109 4.42 -15.43 -35.77
C SER A 109 3.88 -15.55 -34.36
N GLY A 110 2.70 -16.15 -34.19
CA GLY A 110 2.03 -16.34 -32.91
C GLY A 110 1.03 -15.26 -32.52
N ASN A 111 0.60 -14.39 -33.43
CA ASN A 111 -0.51 -13.47 -33.18
C ASN A 111 -1.81 -14.25 -32.91
N LYS A 112 -2.60 -13.73 -31.98
CA LYS A 112 -4.00 -14.14 -31.76
C LYS A 112 -4.93 -13.11 -32.37
N THR A 113 -6.06 -13.56 -32.89
CA THR A 113 -7.17 -12.64 -33.21
C THR A 113 -7.85 -12.18 -31.93
N VAL A 114 -8.72 -11.19 -32.03
CA VAL A 114 -9.62 -10.81 -30.93
C VAL A 114 -10.46 -12.00 -30.45
N LEU A 115 -10.88 -12.92 -31.33
CA LEU A 115 -11.53 -14.17 -30.93
C LEU A 115 -10.59 -15.20 -30.29
N THR A 116 -9.34 -14.82 -29.99
CA THR A 116 -8.30 -15.70 -29.40
C THR A 116 -7.87 -16.89 -30.29
N LEU A 117 -8.32 -16.95 -31.54
CA LEU A 117 -7.87 -17.94 -32.49
C LEU A 117 -6.40 -17.69 -32.88
N ASN A 118 -5.59 -18.74 -32.82
CA ASN A 118 -4.15 -18.68 -33.08
C ASN A 118 -3.57 -20.02 -33.53
N PRO A 119 -2.38 -20.09 -34.18
CA PRO A 119 -1.64 -18.93 -34.69
C PRO A 119 -2.26 -18.36 -35.97
N VAL A 120 -2.15 -17.05 -36.15
CA VAL A 120 -2.60 -16.37 -37.37
C VAL A 120 -1.53 -15.44 -37.89
N ASP A 121 -1.44 -15.38 -39.26
CA ASP A 121 -0.60 -14.44 -39.97
C ASP A 121 -1.47 -13.53 -40.86
N TYR A 122 -1.01 -12.29 -41.03
CA TYR A 122 -1.74 -11.30 -41.85
C TYR A 122 -0.92 -10.90 -43.08
N LYS A 123 -1.57 -10.83 -44.25
CA LYS A 123 -0.99 -10.28 -45.46
C LYS A 123 -1.96 -9.30 -46.11
N SER A 124 -1.47 -8.17 -46.55
CA SER A 124 -2.26 -7.19 -47.30
C SER A 124 -1.49 -6.66 -48.47
N GLY A 125 -2.19 -6.05 -49.45
CA GLY A 125 -1.58 -5.39 -50.55
C GLY A 125 -0.69 -4.19 -50.20
N ILE A 126 -0.76 -3.71 -48.96
CA ILE A 126 0.10 -2.64 -48.48
C ILE A 126 1.47 -3.22 -48.14
N LYS A 127 2.54 -2.57 -48.59
CA LYS A 127 3.92 -2.93 -48.26
C LYS A 127 4.13 -2.83 -46.75
N GLN A 128 4.40 -3.96 -46.10
CA GLN A 128 4.65 -3.97 -44.67
C GLN A 128 6.08 -3.53 -44.37
N VAL A 129 6.23 -2.54 -43.50
CA VAL A 129 7.52 -2.13 -42.93
C VAL A 129 7.98 -3.18 -41.94
N VAL A 130 9.12 -3.85 -42.16
CA VAL A 130 9.79 -4.69 -41.19
C VAL A 130 10.57 -3.84 -40.17
N SER A 131 10.92 -4.39 -39.05
CA SER A 131 11.64 -3.70 -37.95
C SER A 131 12.97 -3.02 -38.37
N THR A 132 13.52 -3.34 -39.54
CA THR A 132 14.71 -2.74 -40.14
C THR A 132 14.40 -1.59 -41.08
N GLY A 133 13.14 -1.20 -41.26
CA GLY A 133 12.74 -0.16 -42.24
C GLY A 133 12.65 -0.63 -43.70
N GLU A 134 13.03 -1.87 -43.99
CA GLU A 134 12.96 -2.42 -45.38
C GLU A 134 11.56 -2.91 -45.72
N ILE A 135 11.12 -2.60 -46.94
CA ILE A 135 9.86 -3.03 -47.51
C ILE A 135 10.05 -4.36 -48.26
N LYS A 136 9.47 -5.46 -47.74
CA LYS A 136 9.56 -6.78 -48.39
C LYS A 136 8.30 -7.07 -49.22
N ALA A 137 8.45 -7.11 -50.53
CA ALA A 137 7.40 -7.41 -51.52
C ALA A 137 6.70 -8.78 -51.31
N ALA A 138 7.40 -9.77 -50.71
CA ALA A 138 6.87 -11.12 -50.45
C ALA A 138 5.68 -11.20 -49.46
N LYS A 139 5.34 -10.12 -48.75
CA LYS A 139 4.20 -10.09 -47.82
C LYS A 139 2.89 -9.68 -48.44
N CYS A 140 2.89 -9.33 -49.72
CA CYS A 140 1.68 -8.97 -50.49
C CYS A 140 1.19 -10.12 -51.40
N ALA A 141 1.75 -11.32 -51.26
CA ALA A 141 1.40 -12.44 -52.13
C ALA A 141 0.77 -13.60 -51.32
N THR A 142 -0.20 -14.24 -51.89
CA THR A 142 -0.86 -15.43 -51.37
C THR A 142 -0.62 -16.64 -52.27
N SER A 143 -0.40 -17.81 -51.71
CA SER A 143 -0.27 -19.06 -52.48
C SER A 143 -1.65 -19.59 -52.82
N LEU A 144 -1.89 -19.86 -54.10
CA LEU A 144 -3.14 -20.40 -54.65
C LEU A 144 -3.01 -21.87 -55.07
N SER A 145 -1.78 -22.43 -55.13
CA SER A 145 -1.52 -23.84 -55.39
C SER A 145 -0.88 -24.53 -54.21
N LYS A 146 -1.00 -25.86 -54.14
CA LYS A 146 -0.36 -26.76 -53.17
C LYS A 146 1.10 -27.04 -53.56
N GLU A 147 1.85 -27.71 -52.71
CA GLU A 147 3.24 -28.10 -52.99
C GLU A 147 3.38 -29.04 -54.19
N ASP A 148 2.37 -29.86 -54.48
CA ASP A 148 2.27 -30.75 -55.62
C ASP A 148 1.83 -30.07 -56.93
N GLY A 149 1.53 -28.75 -56.85
CA GLY A 149 1.04 -27.94 -57.97
C GLY A 149 -0.48 -27.96 -58.16
N THR A 150 -1.21 -28.75 -57.36
CA THR A 150 -2.69 -28.73 -57.44
C THR A 150 -3.24 -27.41 -56.85
N LEU A 151 -4.39 -26.96 -57.41
CA LEU A 151 -5.04 -25.75 -56.92
C LEU A 151 -5.64 -25.97 -55.52
N ARG A 152 -5.64 -24.94 -54.70
CA ARG A 152 -6.31 -24.94 -53.40
C ARG A 152 -7.82 -24.92 -53.58
N GLU A 153 -8.55 -25.40 -52.59
CA GLU A 153 -9.99 -25.49 -52.59
C GLU A 153 -10.64 -24.26 -51.97
N VAL A 154 -11.64 -23.67 -52.65
CA VAL A 154 -12.52 -22.65 -52.10
C VAL A 154 -13.61 -23.36 -51.29
N VAL A 155 -13.56 -23.23 -49.95
CA VAL A 155 -14.52 -23.90 -49.03
C VAL A 155 -15.69 -23.01 -48.65
N TYR A 156 -15.57 -21.70 -48.88
CA TYR A 156 -16.63 -20.72 -48.69
C TYR A 156 -16.38 -19.50 -49.57
N ALA A 157 -17.42 -19.03 -50.24
CA ALA A 157 -17.38 -17.77 -50.93
C ALA A 157 -18.80 -17.19 -50.92
N ASN A 158 -18.94 -16.07 -50.26
CA ASN A 158 -20.12 -15.20 -50.36
C ASN A 158 -19.62 -13.82 -50.81
N ILE A 159 -20.19 -13.30 -51.88
CA ILE A 159 -19.67 -12.13 -52.57
C ILE A 159 -20.85 -11.22 -52.86
N LYS A 160 -20.72 -9.93 -52.62
CA LYS A 160 -21.74 -8.93 -52.93
C LYS A 160 -21.98 -8.81 -54.44
N GLU A 161 -23.11 -8.28 -54.85
CA GLU A 161 -23.50 -8.13 -56.24
C GLU A 161 -22.47 -7.28 -57.03
N ASP A 162 -21.87 -6.28 -56.39
CA ASP A 162 -20.79 -5.43 -56.92
C ASP A 162 -19.42 -6.10 -56.91
N LYS A 163 -19.34 -7.39 -56.61
CA LYS A 163 -18.12 -8.19 -56.47
C LYS A 163 -17.19 -7.77 -55.34
N THR A 164 -17.66 -7.00 -54.34
CA THR A 164 -16.91 -6.66 -53.16
C THR A 164 -17.14 -7.66 -52.04
N LEU A 165 -16.25 -7.61 -51.01
CA LEU A 165 -16.32 -8.38 -49.77
C LEU A 165 -16.71 -7.44 -48.63
N ASP A 166 -16.99 -8.01 -47.44
CA ASP A 166 -17.10 -7.22 -46.23
C ASP A 166 -15.75 -6.71 -45.79
N GLU A 167 -15.75 -5.59 -45.08
CA GLU A 167 -14.57 -5.14 -44.35
C GLU A 167 -14.13 -6.22 -43.38
N ILE A 168 -12.80 -6.32 -43.14
CA ILE A 168 -12.29 -7.22 -42.13
C ILE A 168 -12.93 -6.90 -40.76
N PRO A 169 -13.66 -7.83 -40.14
CA PRO A 169 -14.32 -7.55 -38.88
C PRO A 169 -13.29 -7.37 -37.78
N PHE A 170 -13.60 -6.52 -36.80
CA PHE A 170 -12.68 -6.18 -35.70
C PHE A 170 -12.19 -7.42 -34.91
N TYR A 171 -13.03 -8.44 -34.81
CA TYR A 171 -12.69 -9.67 -34.11
C TYR A 171 -11.71 -10.60 -34.88
N ASP A 172 -11.45 -10.35 -36.14
CA ASP A 172 -10.37 -10.97 -36.92
C ASP A 172 -9.07 -10.15 -36.88
N LEU A 173 -9.08 -8.96 -36.26
CA LEU A 173 -7.87 -8.16 -36.08
C LEU A 173 -6.99 -8.76 -34.94
N PRO A 174 -5.67 -8.50 -35.00
CA PRO A 174 -4.77 -9.01 -33.98
C PRO A 174 -5.05 -8.33 -32.62
N LEU A 175 -5.25 -9.12 -31.58
CA LEU A 175 -5.27 -8.64 -30.21
C LEU A 175 -3.81 -8.45 -29.76
N LYS A 176 -3.37 -7.20 -29.61
CA LYS A 176 -2.00 -6.87 -29.22
C LYS A 176 -1.72 -7.35 -27.81
N SER A 177 -0.63 -8.07 -27.69
CA SER A 177 0.15 -8.49 -26.53
C SER A 177 -0.60 -8.95 -25.25
N GLY A 178 -0.17 -10.08 -24.73
CA GLY A 178 -0.42 -10.53 -23.38
C GLY A 178 -1.68 -11.32 -23.14
N SER A 179 -2.58 -11.47 -24.12
CA SER A 179 -3.72 -12.37 -23.95
C SER A 179 -3.24 -13.82 -23.86
N LYS A 180 -3.28 -14.37 -22.66
CA LYS A 180 -3.05 -15.83 -22.40
C LYS A 180 -4.29 -16.64 -22.74
N HIS A 181 -5.39 -15.98 -23.07
CA HIS A 181 -6.66 -16.65 -23.28
C HIS A 181 -6.61 -17.50 -24.55
N ASN A 182 -7.12 -18.68 -24.45
CA ASN A 182 -7.43 -19.57 -25.54
C ASN A 182 -8.79 -20.18 -25.22
N PHE A 183 -9.82 -19.73 -25.90
CA PHE A 183 -11.20 -20.15 -25.63
C PHE A 183 -11.64 -21.33 -26.49
N LEU A 184 -10.83 -21.74 -27.46
CA LEU A 184 -11.21 -22.82 -28.35
C LEU A 184 -11.35 -24.16 -27.61
N ASN A 185 -12.54 -24.75 -27.65
CA ASN A 185 -12.93 -26.01 -27.01
C ASN A 185 -12.87 -26.05 -25.48
N ILE A 186 -12.98 -24.89 -24.79
CA ILE A 186 -13.10 -24.86 -23.33
C ILE A 186 -14.46 -25.42 -22.89
N GLY A 187 -14.43 -26.35 -21.92
CA GLY A 187 -15.60 -27.04 -21.39
C GLY A 187 -16.09 -26.55 -20.03
N GLU A 188 -17.05 -27.29 -19.47
CA GLU A 188 -17.55 -27.06 -18.13
C GLU A 188 -16.44 -27.38 -17.10
N GLY A 189 -16.30 -26.48 -16.08
CA GLY A 189 -15.23 -26.58 -15.07
C GLY A 189 -13.90 -25.93 -15.44
N ASP A 190 -13.69 -25.52 -16.71
CA ASP A 190 -12.43 -24.94 -17.19
C ASP A 190 -12.34 -23.41 -17.00
N GLY A 191 -13.18 -22.81 -16.16
CA GLY A 191 -13.13 -21.38 -15.82
C GLY A 191 -13.61 -20.45 -16.93
N ARG A 192 -14.62 -20.82 -17.72
CA ARG A 192 -15.19 -20.04 -18.85
C ARG A 192 -15.62 -18.64 -18.42
N GLN A 193 -16.30 -18.51 -17.29
CA GLN A 193 -16.78 -17.23 -16.75
C GLN A 193 -15.61 -16.32 -16.33
N ASP A 194 -14.67 -16.85 -15.56
CA ASP A 194 -13.46 -16.13 -15.15
C ASP A 194 -12.59 -15.76 -16.34
N GLY A 195 -12.55 -16.64 -17.36
CA GLY A 195 -11.88 -16.40 -18.63
C GLY A 195 -12.41 -15.15 -19.33
N LEU A 196 -13.74 -15.04 -19.52
CA LEU A 196 -14.37 -13.87 -20.11
C LEU A 196 -14.19 -12.60 -19.26
N PHE A 197 -14.30 -12.73 -17.94
CA PHE A 197 -14.07 -11.61 -17.03
C PHE A 197 -12.64 -11.05 -17.16
N THR A 198 -11.63 -11.93 -17.14
CA THR A 198 -10.24 -11.49 -17.28
C THR A 198 -9.90 -11.03 -18.71
N TYR A 199 -10.63 -11.50 -19.71
CA TYR A 199 -10.50 -11.08 -21.13
C TYR A 199 -10.93 -9.63 -21.38
N MET A 200 -11.74 -9.03 -20.50
CA MET A 200 -12.06 -7.61 -20.56
C MET A 200 -10.80 -6.73 -20.57
N ASN A 201 -9.77 -7.10 -19.80
CA ASN A 201 -8.53 -6.34 -19.68
C ASN A 201 -7.82 -6.12 -21.02
N PRO A 202 -7.41 -7.17 -21.78
CA PRO A 202 -6.75 -6.99 -23.05
C PRO A 202 -7.64 -6.31 -24.10
N MET A 203 -8.96 -6.49 -24.07
CA MET A 203 -9.89 -5.82 -24.97
C MET A 203 -9.93 -4.31 -24.70
N LYS A 204 -10.11 -3.91 -23.45
CA LYS A 204 -10.13 -2.50 -23.05
C LYS A 204 -8.78 -1.83 -23.25
N ALA A 205 -7.68 -2.52 -22.97
CA ALA A 205 -6.31 -2.05 -23.21
C ALA A 205 -6.01 -1.84 -24.71
N ALA A 206 -6.62 -2.63 -25.59
CA ALA A 206 -6.51 -2.46 -27.04
C ALA A 206 -7.41 -1.36 -27.60
N GLY A 207 -8.22 -0.70 -26.77
CA GLY A 207 -9.10 0.41 -27.14
C GLY A 207 -10.46 -0.01 -27.71
N TYR A 208 -10.86 -1.27 -27.52
CA TYR A 208 -12.20 -1.71 -27.91
C TYR A 208 -13.27 -1.19 -26.94
N SER A 209 -14.48 -0.96 -27.46
CA SER A 209 -15.63 -0.57 -26.66
C SER A 209 -16.25 -1.76 -25.93
N TYR A 210 -17.12 -1.48 -24.94
CA TYR A 210 -17.90 -2.51 -24.27
C TYR A 210 -18.76 -3.31 -25.24
N GLU A 211 -19.37 -2.66 -26.23
CA GLU A 211 -20.23 -3.32 -27.24
C GLU A 211 -19.42 -4.30 -28.08
N GLN A 212 -18.21 -3.89 -28.52
CA GLN A 212 -17.28 -4.77 -29.22
C GLN A 212 -16.81 -5.95 -28.36
N PHE A 213 -16.52 -5.71 -27.07
CA PHE A 213 -16.22 -6.80 -26.14
C PHE A 213 -17.39 -7.78 -26.01
N LYS A 214 -18.62 -7.27 -25.82
CA LYS A 214 -19.82 -8.11 -25.65
C LYS A 214 -20.12 -8.91 -26.93
N GLU A 215 -19.93 -8.31 -28.11
CA GLU A 215 -20.07 -8.99 -29.39
C GLU A 215 -19.03 -10.13 -29.55
N ALA A 216 -17.77 -9.85 -29.27
CA ALA A 216 -16.70 -10.87 -29.33
C ALA A 216 -16.96 -12.00 -28.31
N ALA A 217 -17.39 -11.66 -27.08
CA ALA A 217 -17.72 -12.64 -26.05
C ALA A 217 -18.89 -13.55 -26.45
N LYS A 218 -19.92 -13.02 -27.13
CA LYS A 218 -21.03 -13.83 -27.68
C LYS A 218 -20.54 -14.83 -28.72
N LEU A 219 -19.65 -14.40 -29.62
CA LEU A 219 -19.09 -15.30 -30.62
C LEU A 219 -18.19 -16.38 -29.95
N ILE A 220 -17.44 -16.02 -28.92
CA ILE A 220 -16.65 -16.96 -28.13
C ILE A 220 -17.56 -17.99 -27.46
N GLU A 221 -18.59 -17.55 -26.79
CA GLU A 221 -19.57 -18.43 -26.14
C GLU A 221 -20.21 -19.41 -27.14
N GLN A 222 -20.69 -18.89 -28.26
CA GLN A 222 -21.46 -19.65 -29.22
C GLN A 222 -20.62 -20.61 -30.06
N PHE A 223 -19.39 -20.26 -30.39
CA PHE A 223 -18.58 -20.99 -31.39
C PHE A 223 -17.29 -21.59 -30.86
N LEU A 224 -16.71 -21.03 -29.78
CA LEU A 224 -15.41 -21.44 -29.27
C LEU A 224 -15.57 -22.35 -28.03
N PHE A 225 -16.52 -22.09 -27.15
CA PHE A 225 -16.81 -22.98 -26.04
C PHE A 225 -17.41 -24.30 -26.52
N SER A 226 -16.97 -25.43 -25.94
CA SER A 226 -17.60 -26.74 -26.21
C SER A 226 -18.98 -26.85 -25.57
N VAL A 227 -19.22 -26.10 -24.46
CA VAL A 227 -20.50 -25.97 -23.77
C VAL A 227 -20.73 -24.49 -23.48
N PRO A 228 -21.82 -23.86 -23.97
CA PRO A 228 -22.14 -22.45 -23.67
C PRO A 228 -22.35 -22.18 -22.17
N LEU A 229 -22.24 -20.91 -21.76
CA LEU A 229 -22.54 -20.46 -20.39
C LEU A 229 -24.04 -20.36 -20.10
N GLY A 230 -24.86 -20.13 -21.15
CA GLY A 230 -26.29 -19.94 -20.99
C GLY A 230 -26.63 -18.73 -20.12
N ASP A 231 -27.43 -18.94 -19.07
CA ASP A 231 -27.90 -17.87 -18.16
C ASP A 231 -26.76 -17.14 -17.42
N GLU A 232 -25.60 -17.78 -17.27
CA GLU A 232 -24.43 -17.18 -16.62
C GLU A 232 -23.68 -16.17 -17.49
N PHE A 233 -23.97 -16.13 -18.81
CA PHE A 233 -23.25 -15.27 -19.76
C PHE A 233 -23.38 -13.78 -19.40
N GLU A 234 -24.59 -13.28 -19.16
CA GLU A 234 -24.80 -11.86 -18.85
C GLU A 234 -24.05 -11.43 -17.60
N ASN A 235 -23.91 -12.32 -16.61
CA ASN A 235 -23.12 -12.05 -15.41
C ASN A 235 -21.61 -12.00 -15.71
N ALA A 236 -21.13 -12.85 -16.60
CA ALA A 236 -19.72 -12.88 -17.01
C ALA A 236 -19.28 -11.61 -17.79
N VAL A 237 -20.22 -10.98 -18.51
CA VAL A 237 -19.94 -9.81 -19.39
C VAL A 237 -20.57 -8.51 -18.88
N ARG A 238 -20.98 -8.43 -17.60
CA ARG A 238 -21.68 -7.26 -17.06
C ARG A 238 -20.95 -5.94 -17.21
N ARG A 239 -21.71 -4.87 -17.47
CA ARG A 239 -21.18 -3.52 -17.75
C ARG A 239 -20.37 -2.95 -16.58
N GLU A 240 -20.80 -3.14 -15.35
CA GLU A 240 -20.12 -2.67 -14.15
C GLU A 240 -18.71 -3.26 -14.03
N ALA A 241 -18.56 -4.54 -14.40
CA ALA A 241 -17.25 -5.19 -14.42
C ALA A 241 -16.35 -4.56 -15.47
N TRP A 242 -16.84 -4.31 -16.68
CA TRP A 242 -16.09 -3.61 -17.73
C TRP A 242 -15.67 -2.21 -17.29
N ASP A 243 -16.57 -1.44 -16.70
CA ASP A 243 -16.30 -0.07 -16.29
C ASP A 243 -15.26 -0.02 -15.16
N SER A 244 -15.24 -1.02 -14.27
CA SER A 244 -14.26 -1.17 -13.18
C SER A 244 -12.85 -1.60 -13.65
N VAL A 245 -12.70 -2.11 -14.88
CA VAL A 245 -11.41 -2.53 -15.43
C VAL A 245 -10.52 -1.33 -15.73
N ASN A 246 -9.47 -1.15 -14.95
CA ASN A 246 -8.38 -0.20 -15.24
C ASN A 246 -7.35 -0.85 -16.18
N ALA A 247 -7.72 -1.06 -17.42
CA ALA A 247 -6.83 -1.72 -18.37
C ALA A 247 -5.69 -0.78 -18.83
N ILE A 248 -4.45 -1.28 -18.70
CA ILE A 248 -3.27 -0.60 -19.20
C ILE A 248 -2.84 -1.19 -20.53
N ASP A 249 -2.45 -0.34 -21.47
CA ASP A 249 -1.68 -0.81 -22.64
C ASP A 249 -0.29 -1.26 -22.17
N SER A 250 -0.18 -2.53 -21.80
CA SER A 250 1.06 -3.13 -21.33
C SER A 250 2.19 -3.10 -22.38
N SER A 251 1.85 -2.91 -23.66
CA SER A 251 2.84 -2.83 -24.75
C SER A 251 3.81 -1.66 -24.56
N LYS A 252 3.41 -0.60 -23.85
CA LYS A 252 4.26 0.55 -23.53
C LYS A 252 5.47 0.19 -22.68
N PHE A 253 5.39 -0.90 -21.90
CA PHE A 253 6.43 -1.35 -20.99
C PHE A 253 7.33 -2.44 -21.59
N TYR A 254 7.23 -2.65 -22.90
CA TYR A 254 8.09 -3.57 -23.62
C TYR A 254 8.72 -2.89 -24.84
N SER A 255 9.99 -3.21 -25.11
CA SER A 255 10.66 -2.76 -26.32
C SER A 255 10.08 -3.45 -27.56
N SER A 256 10.40 -2.96 -28.76
CA SER A 256 10.03 -3.61 -30.02
C SER A 256 10.55 -5.05 -30.16
N LYS A 257 11.55 -5.43 -29.35
CA LYS A 257 12.13 -6.78 -29.27
C LYS A 257 11.52 -7.62 -28.15
N GLY A 258 10.48 -7.14 -27.44
CA GLY A 258 9.82 -7.84 -26.34
C GLY A 258 10.55 -7.76 -24.99
N GLN A 259 11.61 -6.93 -24.86
CA GLN A 259 12.32 -6.76 -23.60
C GLN A 259 11.52 -5.85 -22.66
N PHE A 260 11.37 -6.25 -21.40
CA PHE A 260 10.69 -5.44 -20.39
C PHE A 260 11.49 -4.17 -20.03
N LEU A 261 10.81 -3.04 -19.99
CA LEU A 261 11.36 -1.71 -19.70
C LEU A 261 10.98 -1.30 -18.28
N HIS A 262 11.72 -1.80 -17.29
CA HIS A 262 11.47 -1.57 -15.86
C HIS A 262 11.41 -0.08 -15.49
N ASN A 263 12.21 0.76 -16.15
CA ASN A 263 12.22 2.20 -15.93
C ASN A 263 10.89 2.86 -16.36
N LYS A 264 10.35 2.52 -17.54
CA LYS A 264 9.06 3.07 -17.99
C LYS A 264 7.90 2.61 -17.11
N PHE A 265 7.93 1.35 -16.67
CA PHE A 265 6.92 0.85 -15.76
C PHE A 265 7.07 1.49 -14.35
N GLY A 266 8.30 1.70 -13.89
CA GLY A 266 8.59 2.41 -12.65
C GLY A 266 8.10 3.87 -12.68
N ASP A 267 8.39 4.61 -13.75
CA ASP A 267 7.91 6.00 -13.94
C ASP A 267 6.36 6.05 -13.93
N TYR A 268 5.72 5.12 -14.64
CA TYR A 268 4.25 5.00 -14.64
C TYR A 268 3.68 4.77 -13.22
N LEU A 269 4.28 3.88 -12.45
CA LEU A 269 3.83 3.61 -11.07
C LEU A 269 4.03 4.82 -10.16
N ILE A 270 5.17 5.51 -10.28
CA ILE A 270 5.46 6.72 -9.50
C ILE A 270 4.40 7.80 -9.78
N GLU A 271 4.08 8.03 -11.04
CA GLU A 271 3.11 9.05 -11.44
C GLU A 271 1.68 8.66 -11.03
N LYS A 272 1.21 7.48 -11.43
CA LYS A 272 -0.17 7.03 -11.22
C LYS A 272 -0.52 6.84 -9.76
N TYR A 273 0.40 6.28 -8.97
CA TYR A 273 0.19 5.94 -7.56
C TYR A 273 0.89 6.89 -6.60
N HIS A 274 1.40 8.01 -7.11
CA HIS A 274 2.05 9.07 -6.32
C HIS A 274 3.12 8.52 -5.37
N ILE A 275 3.97 7.59 -5.86
CA ILE A 275 5.01 7.00 -5.01
C ILE A 275 6.03 8.05 -4.63
N LYS A 276 6.32 8.18 -3.33
CA LYS A 276 7.24 9.16 -2.76
C LYS A 276 8.16 8.52 -1.73
N ARG A 277 9.28 9.17 -1.45
CA ARG A 277 10.14 8.83 -0.34
C ARG A 277 9.86 9.78 0.83
N ILE A 278 9.36 9.22 1.94
CA ILE A 278 9.01 9.96 3.16
C ILE A 278 9.92 9.45 4.28
N ASN A 279 10.66 10.34 4.94
CA ASN A 279 11.62 9.98 5.99
C ASN A 279 12.61 8.88 5.57
N GLY A 280 13.07 8.92 4.31
CA GLY A 280 14.02 7.95 3.75
C GLY A 280 13.43 6.61 3.31
N SER A 281 12.16 6.33 3.55
CA SER A 281 11.47 5.10 3.16
C SER A 281 10.51 5.33 2.00
N ILE A 282 10.35 4.33 1.13
CA ILE A 282 9.41 4.39 0.01
C ILE A 282 7.99 4.19 0.50
N HIS A 283 7.08 5.01 0.00
CA HIS A 283 5.65 4.97 0.29
C HIS A 283 4.85 5.10 -0.98
N VAL A 284 3.68 4.48 -1.01
CA VAL A 284 2.70 4.60 -2.09
C VAL A 284 1.39 5.17 -1.56
N TYR A 285 0.80 6.11 -2.30
CA TYR A 285 -0.49 6.70 -1.93
C TYR A 285 -1.63 5.74 -2.25
N GLN A 286 -2.41 5.42 -1.24
CA GLN A 286 -3.58 4.55 -1.35
C GLN A 286 -4.60 4.92 -0.27
N ASP A 287 -5.88 4.95 -0.61
CA ASP A 287 -6.98 5.19 0.33
C ASP A 287 -6.79 6.43 1.22
N GLY A 288 -6.25 7.51 0.64
CA GLY A 288 -6.08 8.80 1.31
C GLY A 288 -4.79 8.99 2.10
N ILE A 289 -3.95 7.95 2.25
CA ILE A 289 -2.69 7.99 2.98
C ILE A 289 -1.52 7.39 2.19
N TYR A 290 -0.32 7.56 2.70
CA TYR A 290 0.91 6.96 2.19
C TYR A 290 1.28 5.71 2.98
N LEU A 291 1.13 4.53 2.35
CA LEU A 291 1.50 3.23 2.92
C LEU A 291 3.00 2.96 2.75
N PRO A 292 3.73 2.59 3.82
CA PRO A 292 5.16 2.36 3.76
C PRO A 292 5.52 0.99 3.18
N GLY A 293 6.71 0.90 2.57
CA GLY A 293 7.34 -0.34 2.18
C GLY A 293 7.07 -0.79 0.75
N TYR A 294 7.64 -1.94 0.40
CA TYR A 294 7.59 -2.47 -0.97
C TYR A 294 6.36 -3.36 -1.22
N GLU A 295 5.83 -4.02 -0.19
CA GLU A 295 4.71 -4.95 -0.34
C GLU A 295 3.45 -4.31 -0.97
N PRO A 296 2.99 -3.10 -0.57
CA PRO A 296 1.87 -2.44 -1.23
C PRO A 296 2.17 -2.16 -2.71
N ILE A 297 3.41 -1.78 -3.04
CA ILE A 297 3.83 -1.51 -4.42
C ILE A 297 3.88 -2.80 -5.24
N GLU A 298 4.38 -3.92 -4.69
CA GLU A 298 4.36 -5.22 -5.36
C GLU A 298 2.95 -5.72 -5.64
N LYS A 299 2.00 -5.52 -4.70
CA LYS A 299 0.58 -5.81 -4.94
C LYS A 299 0.02 -5.00 -6.11
N ILE A 300 0.36 -3.71 -6.18
CA ILE A 300 -0.01 -2.84 -7.30
C ILE A 300 0.65 -3.32 -8.60
N MET A 301 1.95 -3.66 -8.59
CA MET A 301 2.64 -4.17 -9.78
C MET A 301 1.95 -5.40 -10.36
N LEU A 302 1.56 -6.35 -9.50
CA LEU A 302 0.89 -7.58 -9.94
C LEU A 302 -0.56 -7.33 -10.40
N LYS A 303 -1.22 -6.30 -9.84
CA LYS A 303 -2.53 -5.85 -10.33
C LYS A 303 -2.44 -5.22 -11.72
N GLU A 304 -1.37 -4.46 -11.98
CA GLU A 304 -1.14 -3.78 -13.25
C GLU A 304 -0.57 -4.72 -14.33
N LEU A 305 0.35 -5.61 -13.94
CA LEU A 305 0.99 -6.60 -14.81
C LEU A 305 1.14 -7.93 -14.06
N ASP A 306 0.18 -8.84 -14.25
CA ASP A 306 0.10 -10.14 -13.55
C ASP A 306 1.28 -11.09 -13.79
N ASN A 307 2.05 -10.87 -14.87
CA ASN A 307 3.14 -11.73 -15.33
C ASN A 307 4.54 -11.32 -14.88
N LEU A 308 4.66 -10.40 -13.91
CA LEU A 308 5.96 -9.94 -13.46
C LEU A 308 6.67 -10.98 -12.58
N THR A 309 7.78 -11.51 -13.09
CA THR A 309 8.66 -12.37 -12.30
C THR A 309 9.28 -11.60 -11.12
N ARG A 310 9.77 -12.31 -10.10
CA ARG A 310 10.45 -11.69 -8.96
C ARG A 310 11.61 -10.79 -9.38
N THR A 311 12.41 -11.22 -10.36
CA THR A 311 13.54 -10.44 -10.88
C THR A 311 13.06 -9.10 -11.46
N LYS A 312 12.03 -9.12 -12.32
CA LYS A 312 11.48 -7.90 -12.90
C LYS A 312 10.88 -6.97 -11.86
N ARG A 313 10.20 -7.51 -10.82
CA ARG A 313 9.68 -6.70 -9.72
C ARG A 313 10.82 -6.01 -8.96
N ASN A 314 11.89 -6.74 -8.64
CA ASN A 314 13.05 -6.17 -7.95
C ASN A 314 13.72 -5.06 -8.77
N GLU A 315 13.89 -5.22 -10.09
CA GLU A 315 14.42 -4.17 -10.98
C GLU A 315 13.57 -2.90 -10.95
N VAL A 316 12.23 -3.04 -10.93
CA VAL A 316 11.31 -1.89 -10.81
C VAL A 316 11.40 -1.24 -9.42
N LEU A 317 11.46 -2.04 -8.35
CA LEU A 317 11.58 -1.52 -6.97
C LEU A 317 12.90 -0.78 -6.77
N ASP A 318 14.00 -1.31 -7.29
CA ASP A 318 15.30 -0.63 -7.23
C ASP A 318 15.29 0.68 -8.02
N TYR A 319 14.66 0.71 -9.17
CA TYR A 319 14.46 1.93 -9.94
C TYR A 319 13.63 2.96 -9.16
N ILE A 320 12.47 2.55 -8.62
CA ILE A 320 11.59 3.42 -7.81
C ILE A 320 12.34 3.97 -6.59
N ARG A 321 13.12 3.14 -5.90
CA ARG A 321 13.91 3.54 -4.73
C ARG A 321 14.85 4.71 -5.03
N ILE A 322 15.40 4.76 -6.23
CA ILE A 322 16.34 5.82 -6.65
C ILE A 322 15.58 7.02 -7.23
N LYS A 323 14.51 6.77 -7.98
CA LYS A 323 13.83 7.79 -8.79
C LYS A 323 12.74 8.56 -8.03
N ALA A 324 12.09 7.93 -7.05
CA ALA A 324 10.99 8.56 -6.32
C ALA A 324 11.45 9.84 -5.61
N ALA A 325 10.64 10.90 -5.75
CA ALA A 325 10.92 12.19 -5.13
C ALA A 325 10.78 12.13 -3.60
N ASP A 326 11.60 12.91 -2.90
CA ASP A 326 11.45 13.11 -1.46
C ASP A 326 10.22 13.97 -1.16
N ALA A 327 9.48 13.60 -0.12
CA ALA A 327 8.36 14.39 0.40
C ALA A 327 8.51 14.62 1.89
N GLN A 328 8.19 15.83 2.33
CA GLN A 328 8.10 16.15 3.74
C GLN A 328 6.76 15.64 4.31
N PRO A 329 6.75 15.09 5.54
CA PRO A 329 5.50 14.74 6.21
C PRO A 329 4.56 15.95 6.28
N ALA A 330 3.26 15.70 6.12
CA ALA A 330 2.24 16.73 6.26
C ALA A 330 2.23 17.34 7.67
N ALA A 331 1.76 18.58 7.79
CA ALA A 331 1.66 19.28 9.06
C ALA A 331 0.93 18.43 10.12
N PRO A 332 1.40 18.42 11.39
CA PRO A 332 0.80 17.62 12.45
C PRO A 332 -0.67 17.91 12.75
N VAL A 333 -1.15 19.11 12.38
CA VAL A 333 -2.56 19.53 12.53
C VAL A 333 -3.52 18.86 11.55
N LEU A 334 -3.00 18.17 10.51
CA LEU A 334 -3.81 17.38 9.57
C LEU A 334 -3.92 15.94 10.05
N ILE A 335 -5.11 15.47 10.31
CA ILE A 335 -5.41 14.10 10.76
C ILE A 335 -6.25 13.41 9.68
N ALA A 336 -5.83 12.22 9.22
CA ALA A 336 -6.62 11.47 8.25
C ALA A 336 -7.64 10.59 8.97
N PHE A 337 -8.92 10.76 8.63
CA PHE A 337 -10.06 9.91 8.97
C PHE A 337 -10.54 9.18 7.71
N LYS A 338 -11.39 8.16 7.81
CA LYS A 338 -11.91 7.43 6.63
C LYS A 338 -12.60 8.32 5.59
N ASN A 339 -13.22 9.39 6.03
CA ASN A 339 -14.00 10.32 5.19
C ASN A 339 -13.27 11.60 4.80
N GLY A 340 -11.98 11.76 5.10
CA GLY A 340 -11.21 12.94 4.69
C GLY A 340 -10.07 13.32 5.63
N LEU A 341 -9.46 14.48 5.34
CA LEU A 341 -8.38 15.07 6.11
C LEU A 341 -8.94 16.15 7.04
N PHE A 342 -8.95 15.89 8.33
CA PHE A 342 -9.40 16.89 9.31
C PHE A 342 -8.26 17.84 9.67
N ASN A 343 -8.49 19.13 9.48
CA ASN A 343 -7.59 20.19 9.92
C ASN A 343 -8.04 20.74 11.29
N VAL A 344 -7.22 20.51 12.31
CA VAL A 344 -7.55 20.82 13.70
C VAL A 344 -7.74 22.33 13.95
N GLU A 345 -6.93 23.20 13.33
CA GLU A 345 -6.96 24.64 13.60
C GLU A 345 -8.20 25.34 13.04
N PRO A 346 -8.53 25.24 11.71
CA PRO A 346 -9.77 25.77 11.19
C PRO A 346 -11.00 24.91 11.54
N ASN A 347 -10.81 23.72 12.13
CA ASN A 347 -11.86 22.78 12.51
C ASN A 347 -12.74 22.36 11.31
N GLU A 348 -12.10 21.92 10.22
CA GLU A 348 -12.77 21.56 8.98
C GLU A 348 -12.29 20.23 8.44
N LEU A 349 -13.18 19.51 7.74
CA LEU A 349 -12.87 18.30 7.02
C LEU A 349 -12.60 18.63 5.54
N LEU A 350 -11.44 18.25 5.05
CA LEU A 350 -10.94 18.45 3.70
C LEU A 350 -10.97 17.15 2.91
N GLU A 351 -11.01 17.24 1.59
CA GLU A 351 -10.85 16.08 0.73
C GLU A 351 -9.42 15.51 0.78
N PHE A 352 -9.31 14.22 0.52
CA PHE A 352 -8.02 13.55 0.39
C PHE A 352 -7.22 14.08 -0.80
N THR A 353 -5.93 14.26 -0.62
CA THR A 353 -5.02 14.69 -1.68
C THR A 353 -3.65 14.05 -1.54
N PRO A 354 -3.03 13.56 -2.64
CA PRO A 354 -1.67 13.03 -2.61
C PRO A 354 -0.60 14.11 -2.36
N ASN A 355 -0.99 15.39 -2.30
CA ASN A 355 -0.06 16.46 -1.96
C ASN A 355 0.28 16.50 -0.46
N GLN A 356 -0.56 15.90 0.38
CA GLN A 356 -0.33 15.80 1.83
C GLN A 356 0.25 14.43 2.17
N ALA A 357 1.53 14.38 2.58
CA ALA A 357 2.21 13.14 2.93
C ALA A 357 1.84 12.68 4.35
N ILE A 358 0.65 12.10 4.50
CA ILE A 358 0.14 11.53 5.75
C ILE A 358 0.28 10.01 5.70
N THR A 359 0.80 9.40 6.77
CA THR A 359 1.10 7.97 6.85
C THR A 359 0.22 7.20 7.85
N ASN A 360 -0.63 7.91 8.59
CA ASN A 360 -1.53 7.33 9.59
C ASN A 360 -2.98 7.64 9.22
N LEU A 361 -3.84 6.62 9.22
CA LEU A 361 -5.28 6.73 9.05
C LEU A 361 -5.96 6.33 10.35
N ILE A 362 -6.77 7.20 10.90
CA ILE A 362 -7.70 6.83 11.98
C ILE A 362 -8.84 6.03 11.35
N PRO A 363 -9.09 4.76 11.79
CA PRO A 363 -9.98 3.83 11.09
C PRO A 363 -11.47 4.13 11.32
N TRP A 364 -11.81 5.39 11.51
CA TRP A 364 -13.15 5.90 11.77
C TRP A 364 -13.46 7.08 10.86
N GLU A 365 -14.74 7.33 10.63
CA GLU A 365 -15.18 8.57 10.01
C GLU A 365 -15.23 9.68 11.06
N TYR A 366 -14.80 10.88 10.70
CA TYR A 366 -15.04 12.06 11.52
C TYR A 366 -16.52 12.43 11.43
N ASN A 367 -17.19 12.43 12.59
CA ASN A 367 -18.60 12.79 12.72
C ASN A 367 -18.77 13.83 13.85
N PRO A 368 -18.88 15.11 13.53
CA PRO A 368 -19.02 16.16 14.54
C PRO A 368 -20.33 16.06 15.33
N GLY A 369 -21.35 15.36 14.82
CA GLY A 369 -22.63 15.16 15.47
C GLY A 369 -22.72 13.95 16.39
N ALA A 370 -21.62 13.16 16.53
CA ALA A 370 -21.62 12.01 17.41
C ALA A 370 -21.80 12.43 18.88
N ALA A 371 -22.60 11.69 19.63
CA ALA A 371 -22.85 11.88 21.06
C ALA A 371 -22.94 10.51 21.74
N SER A 372 -22.40 10.39 22.94
CA SER A 372 -22.45 9.13 23.71
C SER A 372 -22.51 9.40 25.22
N PRO A 373 -23.70 9.33 25.81
CA PRO A 373 -23.84 9.41 27.27
C PRO A 373 -23.00 8.39 28.03
N LEU A 374 -22.75 7.21 27.40
CA LEU A 374 -21.90 6.18 27.95
C LEU A 374 -20.44 6.64 28.11
N VAL A 375 -19.88 7.31 27.10
CA VAL A 375 -18.52 7.85 27.13
C VAL A 375 -18.41 8.94 28.18
N ASP A 376 -19.43 9.82 28.28
CA ASP A 376 -19.49 10.85 29.32
C ASP A 376 -19.51 10.24 30.73
N ASP A 377 -20.36 9.23 30.97
CA ASP A 377 -20.40 8.52 32.26
C ASP A 377 -19.04 7.88 32.61
N VAL A 378 -18.44 7.17 31.65
CA VAL A 378 -17.14 6.52 31.87
C VAL A 378 -16.05 7.55 32.21
N LEU A 379 -15.94 8.64 31.45
CA LEU A 379 -14.92 9.68 31.72
C LEU A 379 -15.17 10.40 33.04
N ASN A 380 -16.43 10.68 33.39
CA ASN A 380 -16.79 11.29 34.67
C ASN A 380 -16.44 10.38 35.85
N ARG A 381 -16.74 9.08 35.72
CA ARG A 381 -16.38 8.08 36.77
C ARG A 381 -14.88 7.92 36.89
N LEU A 382 -14.14 7.79 35.76
CA LEU A 382 -12.66 7.70 35.77
C LEU A 382 -12.01 8.91 36.43
N SER A 383 -12.56 10.11 36.22
CA SER A 383 -12.06 11.34 36.83
C SER A 383 -12.57 11.57 38.27
N CYS A 384 -13.43 10.68 38.81
CA CYS A 384 -14.15 10.93 40.04
C CYS A 384 -14.92 12.27 40.03
N ASN A 385 -15.52 12.62 38.89
CA ASN A 385 -16.19 13.91 38.61
C ASN A 385 -15.30 15.16 38.75
N ASP A 386 -13.99 15.01 38.76
CA ASP A 386 -13.04 16.12 38.69
C ASP A 386 -12.94 16.59 37.22
N SER A 387 -13.47 17.77 36.94
CA SER A 387 -13.51 18.34 35.58
C SER A 387 -12.12 18.60 34.99
N GLN A 388 -11.10 18.87 35.82
CA GLN A 388 -9.73 19.09 35.36
C GLN A 388 -9.04 17.76 35.01
N ILE A 389 -9.27 16.68 35.78
CA ILE A 389 -8.76 15.34 35.44
C ILE A 389 -9.47 14.84 34.16
N ARG A 390 -10.79 15.04 34.02
CA ARG A 390 -11.52 14.71 32.81
C ARG A 390 -10.93 15.46 31.61
N ALA A 391 -10.73 16.76 31.72
CA ALA A 391 -10.10 17.55 30.65
C ALA A 391 -8.71 17.04 30.28
N LEU A 392 -7.91 16.60 31.27
CA LEU A 392 -6.60 16.01 31.02
C LEU A 392 -6.69 14.67 30.30
N LEU A 393 -7.66 13.81 30.60
CA LEU A 393 -7.90 12.56 29.87
C LEU A 393 -8.27 12.82 28.39
N GLU A 394 -9.12 13.80 28.12
CA GLU A 394 -9.44 14.26 26.77
C GLU A 394 -8.18 14.77 26.03
N GLU A 395 -7.33 15.54 26.73
CA GLU A 395 -6.05 16.04 26.22
C GLU A 395 -5.05 14.91 25.91
N VAL A 396 -5.04 13.85 26.72
CA VAL A 396 -4.24 12.64 26.45
C VAL A 396 -4.74 11.93 25.20
N GLY A 397 -6.06 11.81 25.00
CA GLY A 397 -6.64 11.33 23.75
C GLY A 397 -6.20 12.18 22.57
N GLY A 398 -6.30 13.50 22.70
CA GLY A 398 -5.94 14.46 21.67
C GLY A 398 -4.47 14.44 21.27
N MET A 399 -3.56 14.30 22.23
CA MET A 399 -2.13 14.23 21.92
C MET A 399 -1.78 12.97 21.09
N CYS A 400 -2.51 11.88 21.28
CA CYS A 400 -2.30 10.66 20.51
C CYS A 400 -2.66 10.81 19.01
N LEU A 401 -3.50 11.77 18.65
CA LEU A 401 -3.84 12.10 17.28
C LEU A 401 -2.80 13.02 16.60
N TYR A 402 -1.93 13.67 17.37
CA TYR A 402 -1.02 14.72 16.91
C TYR A 402 0.39 14.19 16.61
N ARG A 403 0.86 14.32 15.36
CA ARG A 403 2.12 13.73 14.89
C ARG A 403 3.37 14.57 15.18
N ASP A 404 3.42 15.20 16.37
CA ASP A 404 4.59 15.93 16.87
C ASP A 404 4.70 15.79 18.39
N ASN A 405 5.91 15.48 18.88
CA ASN A 405 6.17 15.30 20.31
C ASN A 405 6.49 16.61 21.06
N THR A 406 6.53 17.74 20.37
CA THR A 406 6.76 19.04 21.04
C THR A 406 5.50 19.57 21.74
N ILE A 407 4.33 18.99 21.46
CA ILE A 407 3.05 19.39 22.06
C ILE A 407 3.13 19.36 23.60
N GLY A 408 2.69 20.44 24.25
CA GLY A 408 2.69 20.56 25.71
C GLY A 408 4.05 20.39 26.36
N GLY A 409 5.15 20.58 25.60
CA GLY A 409 6.52 20.45 26.10
C GLY A 409 7.05 19.00 26.15
N GLY A 410 6.50 18.09 25.34
CA GLY A 410 6.92 16.70 25.26
C GLY A 410 6.63 15.91 26.53
N LYS A 411 5.50 15.20 26.53
CA LYS A 411 5.03 14.46 27.71
C LYS A 411 4.73 12.99 27.37
N ALA A 412 4.97 12.12 28.36
CA ALA A 412 4.46 10.76 28.43
C ALA A 412 3.44 10.70 29.56
N ALA A 413 2.32 10.01 29.39
CA ALA A 413 1.32 9.84 30.42
C ALA A 413 1.51 8.50 31.15
N ILE A 414 1.39 8.52 32.47
CA ILE A 414 1.30 7.31 33.31
C ILE A 414 0.01 7.39 34.10
N LEU A 415 -0.90 6.47 33.82
CA LEU A 415 -2.13 6.28 34.61
C LEU A 415 -1.80 5.46 35.83
N VAL A 416 -1.95 6.03 37.02
CA VAL A 416 -1.61 5.39 38.31
C VAL A 416 -2.86 5.13 39.12
N GLY A 417 -2.92 3.99 39.77
CA GLY A 417 -4.02 3.64 40.65
C GLY A 417 -4.05 2.14 40.97
N GLU A 418 -4.85 1.75 41.92
CA GLU A 418 -5.00 0.36 42.36
C GLU A 418 -5.76 -0.48 41.28
N LYS A 419 -5.99 -1.75 41.59
CA LYS A 419 -6.81 -2.63 40.76
C LYS A 419 -8.23 -2.08 40.62
N SER A 420 -8.86 -2.37 39.51
CA SER A 420 -10.24 -1.94 39.18
C SER A 420 -10.50 -0.43 39.17
N ASN A 421 -9.48 0.38 38.93
CA ASN A 421 -9.60 1.85 38.77
C ASN A 421 -9.89 2.31 37.33
N GLY A 422 -10.09 1.38 36.39
CA GLY A 422 -10.45 1.70 35.00
C GLY A 422 -9.28 2.09 34.09
N LYS A 423 -8.02 1.99 34.53
CA LYS A 423 -6.81 2.28 33.72
C LYS A 423 -6.82 1.57 32.39
N SER A 424 -6.98 0.24 32.41
CA SER A 424 -7.00 -0.58 31.19
C SER A 424 -8.23 -0.28 30.30
N THR A 425 -9.34 0.22 30.88
CA THR A 425 -10.50 0.65 30.09
C THR A 425 -10.17 1.93 29.32
N PHE A 426 -9.49 2.88 29.91
CA PHE A 426 -9.06 4.09 29.20
C PHE A 426 -8.00 3.78 28.12
N ILE A 427 -7.02 2.90 28.41
CA ILE A 427 -6.06 2.40 27.41
C ILE A 427 -6.79 1.76 26.23
N PHE A 428 -7.82 0.96 26.51
CA PHE A 428 -8.64 0.33 25.47
C PHE A 428 -9.44 1.33 24.63
N MET A 429 -9.97 2.40 25.23
CA MET A 429 -10.61 3.50 24.49
C MET A 429 -9.62 4.17 23.53
N LEU A 430 -8.38 4.43 23.97
CA LEU A 430 -7.33 4.98 23.11
C LEU A 430 -6.98 4.04 21.95
N GLN A 431 -6.83 2.74 22.22
CA GLN A 431 -6.55 1.73 21.20
C GLN A 431 -7.68 1.65 20.17
N SER A 432 -8.94 1.62 20.64
CA SER A 432 -10.12 1.59 19.76
C SER A 432 -10.20 2.83 18.89
N MET A 433 -9.92 4.01 19.44
CA MET A 433 -9.87 5.26 18.71
C MET A 433 -8.81 5.27 17.61
N LEU A 434 -7.59 4.84 17.94
CA LEU A 434 -6.43 4.92 17.04
C LEU A 434 -6.40 3.78 16.01
N GLY A 435 -6.92 2.61 16.38
CA GLY A 435 -6.80 1.37 15.63
C GLY A 435 -5.43 0.70 15.75
N ASP A 436 -5.38 -0.63 15.64
CA ASP A 436 -4.19 -1.45 15.89
C ASP A 436 -3.00 -1.10 14.99
N ALA A 437 -3.26 -0.64 13.75
CA ALA A 437 -2.21 -0.22 12.84
C ALA A 437 -1.38 0.97 13.37
N ASN A 438 -1.97 1.82 14.21
CA ASN A 438 -1.36 3.04 14.72
C ASN A 438 -0.78 2.92 16.13
N VAL A 439 -0.88 1.75 16.76
CA VAL A 439 -0.40 1.55 18.13
C VAL A 439 0.71 0.51 18.22
N SER A 440 1.51 0.59 19.28
CA SER A 440 2.45 -0.42 19.74
C SER A 440 2.22 -0.65 21.23
N ASN A 441 2.67 -1.81 21.76
CA ASN A 441 2.40 -2.24 23.13
C ASN A 441 3.70 -2.64 23.84
N LEU A 442 4.73 -1.79 23.75
CA LEU A 442 5.99 -2.03 24.46
C LEU A 442 5.86 -1.66 25.94
N ASP A 443 6.38 -2.51 26.80
CA ASP A 443 6.63 -2.18 28.21
C ASP A 443 7.70 -1.08 28.32
N PHE A 444 7.68 -0.34 29.43
CA PHE A 444 8.65 0.71 29.71
C PHE A 444 10.11 0.22 29.65
N LYS A 445 10.36 -1.02 30.09
CA LYS A 445 11.69 -1.66 30.01
C LYS A 445 12.13 -1.97 28.59
N GLU A 446 11.21 -2.31 27.72
CA GLU A 446 11.48 -2.72 26.34
C GLU A 446 11.91 -1.56 25.44
N LEU A 447 11.68 -0.31 25.85
CA LEU A 447 12.02 0.87 25.05
C LEU A 447 13.49 0.93 24.62
N ASP A 448 14.42 0.34 25.39
CA ASP A 448 15.86 0.30 25.08
C ASP A 448 16.27 -0.96 24.29
N GLY A 449 15.33 -1.85 24.01
CA GLY A 449 15.59 -3.09 23.27
C GLY A 449 16.10 -2.82 21.85
N LYS A 450 17.03 -3.63 21.39
CA LYS A 450 17.70 -3.47 20.07
C LYS A 450 16.72 -3.36 18.89
N PHE A 451 15.63 -4.12 18.93
CA PHE A 451 14.60 -4.16 17.89
C PHE A 451 13.31 -3.44 18.30
N SER A 452 13.17 -3.08 19.56
CA SER A 452 11.92 -2.52 20.09
C SER A 452 11.64 -1.13 19.56
N THR A 453 12.68 -0.29 19.35
CA THR A 453 12.51 1.04 18.79
C THR A 453 11.94 1.02 17.36
N TYR A 454 12.16 -0.07 16.60
CA TYR A 454 11.52 -0.26 15.29
C TYR A 454 9.99 -0.38 15.39
N MET A 455 9.49 -1.01 16.45
CA MET A 455 8.03 -1.15 16.66
C MET A 455 7.32 0.18 16.91
N LEU A 456 8.07 1.23 17.26
CA LEU A 456 7.56 2.60 17.43
C LEU A 456 7.53 3.39 16.10
N PHE A 457 8.21 2.89 15.06
CA PHE A 457 8.29 3.59 13.79
C PHE A 457 6.92 3.68 13.12
N GLY A 458 6.48 4.91 12.81
CA GLY A 458 5.19 5.17 12.17
C GLY A 458 3.96 5.01 13.08
N LYS A 459 4.14 4.81 14.40
CA LYS A 459 3.04 4.67 15.34
C LYS A 459 2.64 6.01 15.95
N LEU A 460 1.34 6.16 16.27
CA LEU A 460 0.79 7.34 16.94
C LEU A 460 0.93 7.23 18.46
N ALA A 461 0.70 6.05 19.02
CA ALA A 461 0.86 5.80 20.45
C ALA A 461 1.50 4.45 20.73
N ASN A 462 2.24 4.37 21.85
CA ASN A 462 2.61 3.14 22.53
C ASN A 462 1.77 3.03 23.79
N LEU A 463 0.97 1.98 23.88
CA LEU A 463 0.04 1.74 24.97
C LEU A 463 0.54 0.56 25.81
N GLY A 464 1.36 0.84 26.83
CA GLY A 464 1.87 -0.17 27.76
C GLY A 464 0.91 -0.32 28.95
N ASP A 465 0.16 -1.40 29.01
CA ASP A 465 -0.77 -1.67 30.10
C ASP A 465 -0.09 -2.52 31.20
N ASP A 466 -0.32 -2.17 32.47
CA ASP A 466 0.19 -2.85 33.66
C ASP A 466 1.73 -3.02 33.69
N ILE A 467 2.44 -1.90 33.48
CA ILE A 467 3.91 -1.92 33.49
C ILE A 467 4.43 -2.25 34.92
N SER A 468 5.52 -3.02 34.94
CA SER A 468 6.14 -3.41 36.23
C SER A 468 6.80 -2.23 36.94
N ASP A 469 6.78 -2.22 38.24
CA ASP A 469 7.42 -1.23 39.14
C ASP A 469 8.94 -1.34 39.23
N SER A 470 9.55 -2.21 38.43
CA SER A 470 10.98 -2.47 38.49
C SER A 470 11.81 -1.26 38.08
N TYR A 471 12.90 -1.05 38.83
CA TYR A 471 13.86 0.05 38.62
C TYR A 471 14.38 0.17 37.17
N LYS A 472 14.38 1.37 36.62
CA LYS A 472 14.93 1.69 35.29
C LYS A 472 16.26 2.44 35.45
N GLU A 473 17.37 1.79 35.10
CA GLU A 473 18.69 2.38 35.21
C GLU A 473 18.97 3.43 34.14
N ASP A 474 18.61 3.18 32.88
CA ASP A 474 18.78 4.11 31.75
C ASP A 474 17.44 4.63 31.21
N VAL A 475 17.31 5.94 31.21
CA VAL A 475 16.12 6.67 30.70
C VAL A 475 16.46 7.52 29.46
N ALA A 476 17.61 7.31 28.82
CA ALA A 476 18.05 8.13 27.70
C ALA A 476 17.15 7.97 26.48
N THR A 477 16.83 6.72 26.12
CA THR A 477 15.93 6.43 24.98
C THR A 477 14.53 6.97 25.24
N PHE A 478 13.97 6.76 26.43
CA PHE A 478 12.70 7.34 26.85
C PHE A 478 12.67 8.87 26.65
N LYS A 479 13.69 9.58 27.13
CA LYS A 479 13.77 11.05 26.99
C LYS A 479 13.78 11.48 25.52
N LYS A 480 14.54 10.79 24.68
CA LYS A 480 14.62 11.08 23.23
C LYS A 480 13.27 10.85 22.52
N ILE A 481 12.59 9.72 22.84
CA ILE A 481 11.30 9.42 22.25
C ILE A 481 10.28 10.49 22.62
N VAL A 482 10.19 10.83 23.90
CA VAL A 482 9.19 11.80 24.40
C VAL A 482 9.39 13.20 23.83
N THR A 483 10.63 13.60 23.51
CA THR A 483 10.93 14.90 22.89
C THR A 483 11.03 14.89 21.39
N GLY A 484 10.83 13.74 20.74
CA GLY A 484 10.93 13.62 19.27
C GLY A 484 12.36 13.79 18.74
N GLU A 485 13.39 13.54 19.59
CA GLU A 485 14.78 13.51 19.14
C GLU A 485 15.04 12.27 18.30
N ILE A 486 16.08 12.32 17.45
CA ILE A 486 16.45 11.21 16.57
C ILE A 486 16.81 9.98 17.43
N VAL A 487 16.18 8.86 17.12
CA VAL A 487 16.49 7.54 17.66
C VAL A 487 16.91 6.58 16.56
N LYS A 488 17.73 5.60 16.91
CA LYS A 488 18.14 4.51 16.01
C LYS A 488 17.12 3.39 16.10
N ALA A 489 16.68 2.88 14.98
CA ALA A 489 15.86 1.68 14.85
C ALA A 489 16.57 0.59 14.06
N GLU A 490 16.29 -0.66 14.40
CA GLU A 490 16.82 -1.82 13.70
C GLU A 490 15.71 -2.84 13.47
N GLU A 491 15.46 -3.15 12.20
CA GLU A 491 14.58 -4.25 11.82
C GLU A 491 15.42 -5.50 11.57
N LYS A 492 14.96 -6.66 12.07
CA LYS A 492 15.71 -7.92 11.94
C LYS A 492 16.01 -8.23 10.47
N GLY A 493 17.29 -8.38 10.14
CA GLY A 493 17.74 -8.69 8.78
C GLY A 493 17.86 -7.49 7.84
N LYS A 494 17.66 -6.26 8.32
CA LYS A 494 17.84 -5.03 7.55
C LYS A 494 18.87 -4.10 8.20
N PRO A 495 19.52 -3.22 7.42
CA PRO A 495 20.39 -2.21 7.98
C PRO A 495 19.65 -1.28 8.96
N PRO A 496 20.30 -0.85 10.06
CA PRO A 496 19.69 0.10 10.98
C PRO A 496 19.50 1.47 10.32
N PHE A 497 18.49 2.20 10.76
CA PHE A 497 18.20 3.56 10.28
C PHE A 497 17.85 4.49 11.45
N ASN A 498 17.91 5.79 11.20
CA ASN A 498 17.51 6.81 12.16
C ASN A 498 16.17 7.41 11.79
N PHE A 499 15.31 7.69 12.78
CA PHE A 499 14.04 8.38 12.56
C PHE A 499 13.72 9.34 13.72
N ARG A 500 12.80 10.27 13.48
CA ARG A 500 12.22 11.14 14.51
C ARG A 500 10.89 10.54 14.94
N PRO A 501 10.75 10.03 16.18
CA PRO A 501 9.50 9.50 16.68
C PRO A 501 8.49 10.62 16.95
N TYR A 502 7.23 10.37 16.60
CA TYR A 502 6.09 11.18 17.03
C TYR A 502 5.11 10.37 17.90
N VAL A 503 5.47 9.14 18.20
CA VAL A 503 4.71 8.22 19.04
C VAL A 503 4.56 8.80 20.45
N LYS A 504 3.34 8.75 21.01
CA LYS A 504 3.08 9.11 22.39
C LYS A 504 3.22 7.91 23.28
N LEU A 505 3.95 8.06 24.38
CA LEU A 505 4.12 7.00 25.36
C LEU A 505 3.04 7.14 26.43
N ILE A 506 2.16 6.16 26.50
CA ILE A 506 1.09 6.03 27.49
C ILE A 506 1.30 4.71 28.22
N PHE A 507 1.34 4.77 29.55
CA PHE A 507 1.49 3.61 30.40
C PHE A 507 0.41 3.57 31.46
N SER A 508 0.08 2.37 31.95
CA SER A 508 -0.64 2.18 33.19
C SER A 508 0.23 1.43 34.19
N ALA A 509 0.11 1.77 35.45
CA ALA A 509 0.85 1.14 36.53
C ALA A 509 0.04 1.15 37.85
N ASN A 510 0.28 0.19 38.72
CA ASN A 510 -0.21 0.25 40.10
C ASN A 510 0.71 1.15 40.94
N SER A 511 2.02 1.09 40.69
CA SER A 511 3.03 2.01 41.22
C SER A 511 4.00 2.41 40.13
N ILE A 512 4.50 3.64 40.17
CA ILE A 512 5.39 4.16 39.11
C ILE A 512 6.77 3.54 39.25
N PRO A 513 7.40 3.02 38.18
CA PRO A 513 8.76 2.49 38.24
C PRO A 513 9.75 3.53 38.75
N ARG A 514 10.62 3.17 39.67
CA ARG A 514 11.73 4.03 40.08
C ARG A 514 12.71 4.21 38.90
N MET A 515 13.13 5.45 38.68
CA MET A 515 14.01 5.82 37.56
C MET A 515 15.29 6.44 38.06
N ASN A 516 16.42 6.10 37.44
CA ASN A 516 17.68 6.80 37.69
C ASN A 516 17.66 8.16 36.97
N ASP A 517 16.97 9.13 37.54
CA ASP A 517 16.83 10.49 37.02
C ASP A 517 17.41 11.53 37.95
N SER A 518 18.72 11.52 38.08
CA SER A 518 19.45 12.44 38.96
C SER A 518 19.23 13.94 38.63
N THR A 519 18.69 14.27 37.48
CA THR A 519 18.48 15.66 37.01
C THR A 519 17.02 16.11 37.01
N GLY A 520 16.08 15.21 37.34
CA GLY A 520 14.64 15.45 37.18
C GLY A 520 14.20 15.59 35.72
N ALA A 521 15.06 15.21 34.77
CA ALA A 521 14.78 15.40 33.33
C ALA A 521 13.70 14.44 32.81
N ALA A 522 13.65 13.19 33.33
CA ALA A 522 12.59 12.24 33.02
C ALA A 522 11.28 12.67 33.71
N LEU A 523 11.35 13.02 34.98
CA LEU A 523 10.18 13.46 35.77
C LEU A 523 9.46 14.65 35.14
N ARG A 524 10.20 15.63 34.62
CA ARG A 524 9.60 16.78 33.93
C ARG A 524 8.81 16.39 32.67
N ARG A 525 9.07 15.22 32.10
CA ARG A 525 8.41 14.68 30.91
C ARG A 525 7.23 13.78 31.23
N LEU A 526 6.97 13.52 32.51
CA LEU A 526 5.84 12.70 32.93
C LEU A 526 4.60 13.55 33.24
N LEU A 527 3.45 13.02 32.83
CA LEU A 527 2.11 13.37 33.32
C LEU A 527 1.64 12.18 34.16
N ILE A 528 1.73 12.29 35.46
CA ILE A 528 1.29 11.24 36.39
C ILE A 528 -0.17 11.50 36.69
N ILE A 529 -1.07 10.65 36.22
CA ILE A 529 -2.52 10.84 36.29
C ILE A 529 -3.11 9.81 37.26
N PRO A 530 -3.48 10.25 38.48
CA PRO A 530 -4.10 9.35 39.44
C PRO A 530 -5.54 9.03 39.03
N LEU A 531 -5.86 7.74 38.90
CA LEU A 531 -7.21 7.23 38.71
C LEU A 531 -7.66 6.54 40.00
N ASN A 532 -8.47 7.22 40.79
CA ASN A 532 -8.91 6.79 42.10
C ASN A 532 -10.35 6.25 42.11
N ALA A 533 -10.96 6.07 40.94
CA ALA A 533 -12.26 5.43 40.83
C ALA A 533 -12.16 3.95 41.23
N HIS A 534 -13.22 3.41 41.80
CA HIS A 534 -13.35 1.98 42.05
C HIS A 534 -14.56 1.44 41.30
N PHE A 535 -14.35 0.37 40.54
CA PHE A 535 -15.41 -0.31 39.77
C PHE A 535 -15.59 -1.71 40.34
N ASN A 536 -16.63 -1.92 41.17
CA ASN A 536 -16.93 -3.18 41.80
C ASN A 536 -18.11 -3.86 41.13
N GLU A 537 -18.11 -5.18 41.09
CA GLU A 537 -19.21 -5.99 40.53
C GLU A 537 -20.55 -5.74 41.25
N THR A 538 -20.51 -5.28 42.51
CA THR A 538 -21.69 -4.96 43.32
C THR A 538 -22.27 -3.57 43.04
N ASP A 539 -21.56 -2.71 42.29
CA ASP A 539 -22.01 -1.36 42.00
C ASP A 539 -23.20 -1.39 41.03
N SER A 540 -24.23 -0.60 41.26
CA SER A 540 -25.42 -0.52 40.43
C SER A 540 -25.14 -0.08 38.97
N GLY A 541 -23.98 0.49 38.71
CA GLY A 541 -23.50 0.91 37.39
C GLY A 541 -22.36 0.04 36.86
N TYR A 542 -22.10 -1.14 37.42
CA TYR A 542 -21.10 -2.06 36.90
C TYR A 542 -21.61 -2.74 35.62
N ASP A 543 -20.85 -2.65 34.55
CA ASP A 543 -21.15 -3.31 33.31
C ASP A 543 -19.95 -4.13 32.83
N PRO A 544 -19.99 -5.47 32.90
CA PRO A 544 -18.89 -6.32 32.43
C PRO A 544 -18.63 -6.22 30.94
N GLN A 545 -19.61 -5.72 30.16
CA GLN A 545 -19.50 -5.55 28.70
C GLN A 545 -19.10 -4.12 28.30
N ILE A 546 -18.74 -3.28 29.26
CA ILE A 546 -18.43 -1.85 29.01
C ILE A 546 -17.43 -1.65 27.87
N ARG A 547 -16.38 -2.49 27.80
CA ARG A 547 -15.37 -2.40 26.74
C ARG A 547 -15.95 -2.60 25.36
N TYR A 548 -16.88 -3.55 25.15
CA TYR A 548 -17.51 -3.78 23.87
C TYR A 548 -18.41 -2.60 23.46
N LYS A 549 -19.16 -2.04 24.39
CA LYS A 549 -20.01 -0.88 24.15
C LYS A 549 -19.19 0.37 23.79
N LEU A 550 -18.01 0.51 24.35
CA LEU A 550 -17.06 1.60 24.03
C LEU A 550 -16.37 1.45 22.65
N THR A 551 -16.52 0.30 21.97
CA THR A 551 -16.06 0.11 20.57
C THR A 551 -17.13 0.39 19.54
N GLU A 552 -18.38 0.63 19.95
CA GLU A 552 -19.44 1.00 19.03
C GLU A 552 -19.07 2.30 18.28
N PRO A 553 -19.38 2.41 16.99
CA PRO A 553 -18.93 3.52 16.16
C PRO A 553 -19.25 4.90 16.74
N GLU A 554 -20.44 5.07 17.27
CA GLU A 554 -20.88 6.35 17.82
C GLU A 554 -20.12 6.73 19.10
N ALA A 555 -19.81 5.74 19.97
CA ALA A 555 -19.01 5.95 21.17
C ALA A 555 -17.58 6.36 20.82
N VAL A 556 -16.95 5.67 19.87
CA VAL A 556 -15.59 6.00 19.43
C VAL A 556 -15.54 7.35 18.72
N GLN A 557 -16.49 7.66 17.86
CA GLN A 557 -16.56 8.96 17.17
C GLN A 557 -16.76 10.12 18.16
N TYR A 558 -17.58 9.92 19.19
CA TYR A 558 -17.74 10.90 20.24
C TYR A 558 -16.45 11.10 21.05
N PHE A 559 -15.76 10.02 21.40
CA PHE A 559 -14.46 10.12 22.09
C PHE A 559 -13.41 10.81 21.22
N ILE A 560 -13.44 10.62 19.89
CA ILE A 560 -12.63 11.39 18.92
C ILE A 560 -12.94 12.87 19.05
N ASN A 561 -14.20 13.28 19.07
CA ASN A 561 -14.59 14.68 19.18
C ASN A 561 -14.05 15.32 20.48
N LEU A 562 -14.24 14.65 21.62
CA LEU A 562 -13.69 15.10 22.92
C LEU A 562 -12.15 15.18 22.88
N SER A 563 -11.49 14.21 22.27
CA SER A 563 -10.02 14.19 22.10
C SER A 563 -9.54 15.35 21.20
N LEU A 564 -10.24 15.65 20.12
CA LEU A 564 -9.94 16.81 19.26
C LEU A 564 -10.13 18.15 19.99
N GLU A 565 -11.13 18.26 20.85
CA GLU A 565 -11.30 19.42 21.73
C GLU A 565 -10.17 19.53 22.74
N GLY A 566 -9.77 18.42 23.35
CA GLY A 566 -8.59 18.34 24.21
C GLY A 566 -7.31 18.78 23.50
N LEU A 567 -7.11 18.32 22.26
CA LEU A 567 -5.97 18.71 21.43
C LEU A 567 -5.95 20.22 21.17
N ARG A 568 -7.08 20.79 20.75
CA ARG A 568 -7.20 22.24 20.53
C ARG A 568 -6.91 23.04 21.78
N ARG A 569 -7.35 22.55 22.96
CA ARG A 569 -7.09 23.16 24.25
C ARG A 569 -5.59 23.20 24.53
N VAL A 570 -4.86 22.08 24.36
CA VAL A 570 -3.41 22.04 24.56
C VAL A 570 -2.65 22.92 23.58
N LEU A 571 -3.04 22.92 22.30
CA LEU A 571 -2.41 23.78 21.27
C LEU A 571 -2.56 25.26 21.61
N LYS A 572 -3.75 25.69 22.06
CA LYS A 572 -4.03 27.07 22.48
C LYS A 572 -3.27 27.45 23.73
N GLN A 573 -3.25 26.60 24.75
CA GLN A 573 -2.62 26.87 26.05
C GLN A 573 -1.11 26.64 26.02
N LYS A 574 -0.60 25.88 25.01
CA LYS A 574 0.79 25.41 24.89
C LYS A 574 1.26 24.53 26.04
N LYS A 575 0.35 24.02 26.84
CA LYS A 575 0.58 23.14 28.00
C LYS A 575 -0.65 22.27 28.26
N PHE A 576 -0.44 21.14 28.93
CA PHE A 576 -1.54 20.32 29.45
C PHE A 576 -2.19 20.97 30.67
N THR A 577 -3.45 20.67 30.88
CA THR A 577 -4.14 20.96 32.15
C THR A 577 -3.41 20.23 33.28
N MET A 578 -3.14 20.93 34.38
CA MET A 578 -2.42 20.38 35.54
C MET A 578 -3.32 20.46 36.77
N PRO A 579 -4.16 19.43 37.01
CA PRO A 579 -4.96 19.32 38.23
C PRO A 579 -4.08 19.29 39.48
N THR A 580 -4.59 19.78 40.60
CA THR A 580 -3.87 19.75 41.89
C THR A 580 -3.40 18.35 42.24
N ARG A 581 -4.27 17.33 42.10
CA ARG A 581 -3.93 15.92 42.37
C ARG A 581 -2.77 15.41 41.50
N VAL A 582 -2.71 15.79 40.21
CA VAL A 582 -1.61 15.43 39.31
C VAL A 582 -0.29 16.04 39.77
N GLN A 583 -0.33 17.28 40.27
CA GLN A 583 0.85 17.94 40.85
C GLN A 583 1.29 17.27 42.14
N GLU A 584 0.35 16.94 43.03
CA GLU A 584 0.62 16.24 44.29
C GLU A 584 1.25 14.87 44.06
N GLU A 585 0.71 14.07 43.12
CA GLU A 585 1.30 12.77 42.75
C GLU A 585 2.71 12.92 42.19
N LYS A 586 2.92 13.93 41.38
CA LYS A 586 4.25 14.23 40.81
C LYS A 586 5.23 14.61 41.91
N ASP A 587 4.83 15.45 42.87
CA ASP A 587 5.67 15.88 43.99
C ASP A 587 5.97 14.70 44.92
N THR A 588 5.00 13.82 45.13
CA THR A 588 5.17 12.58 45.91
C THR A 588 6.17 11.66 45.22
N TYR A 589 5.98 11.39 43.94
CA TYR A 589 6.92 10.59 43.15
C TYR A 589 8.34 11.18 43.13
N GLU A 590 8.48 12.54 43.03
CA GLU A 590 9.78 13.20 43.08
C GLU A 590 10.48 12.95 44.41
N ARG A 591 9.74 13.04 45.54
CA ARG A 591 10.27 12.74 46.87
C ARG A 591 10.70 11.28 47.00
N GLU A 592 9.84 10.36 46.58
CA GLU A 592 10.10 8.91 46.69
C GLU A 592 11.19 8.41 45.73
N ASN A 593 11.38 9.03 44.60
CA ASN A 593 12.38 8.63 43.59
C ASN A 593 13.74 9.34 43.78
N ASN A 594 13.82 10.34 44.66
CA ASN A 594 15.05 11.10 44.92
C ASN A 594 15.62 10.70 46.30
N PRO A 595 16.73 9.92 46.32
CA PRO A 595 17.25 9.39 47.57
C PRO A 595 17.70 10.47 48.58
N VAL A 596 18.01 11.70 48.11
CA VAL A 596 18.36 12.80 49.00
C VAL A 596 17.12 13.40 49.63
N LEU A 597 16.05 13.59 48.87
CA LEU A 597 14.80 14.13 49.40
C LEU A 597 14.12 13.12 50.35
N SER A 598 14.10 11.82 49.97
CA SER A 598 13.61 10.76 50.86
C SER A 598 14.41 10.67 52.17
N PHE A 599 15.75 10.80 52.09
CA PHE A 599 16.61 10.83 53.28
C PHE A 599 16.32 12.06 54.16
N ILE A 600 16.08 13.23 53.60
CA ILE A 600 15.68 14.43 54.32
C ILE A 600 14.35 14.21 55.05
N GLU A 601 13.39 13.55 54.37
CA GLU A 601 12.08 13.27 54.93
C GLU A 601 12.18 12.31 56.16
N GLU A 602 13.01 11.27 56.04
CA GLU A 602 13.26 10.34 57.17
C GLU A 602 13.99 11.02 58.36
N CYS A 603 14.74 12.08 58.07
CA CYS A 603 15.37 12.86 59.12
C CYS A 603 14.43 13.85 59.81
N LYS A 604 13.15 13.89 59.49
CA LYS A 604 12.16 14.76 60.17
C LYS A 604 11.60 14.03 61.39
N ASN A 605 11.43 14.76 62.47
CA ASN A 605 10.67 14.33 63.63
C ASN A 605 9.16 14.53 63.46
N ASP A 606 8.36 14.12 64.42
CA ASP A 606 6.89 14.25 64.42
C ASP A 606 6.40 15.73 64.27
N ALA A 607 7.23 16.70 64.63
CA ALA A 607 6.97 18.12 64.45
C ALA A 607 7.39 18.65 63.05
N GLY A 608 7.96 17.77 62.16
CA GLY A 608 8.44 18.15 60.84
C GLY A 608 9.81 18.85 60.83
N GLU A 609 10.52 18.87 61.97
CA GLU A 609 11.85 19.45 62.11
C GLU A 609 12.91 18.46 61.66
N ILE A 610 13.92 18.92 60.93
CA ILE A 610 15.02 18.09 60.41
C ILE A 610 16.07 17.90 61.52
N GLU A 611 16.26 16.64 61.94
CA GLU A 611 17.24 16.25 62.94
C GLU A 611 18.49 15.59 62.33
N GLY A 612 19.63 15.78 62.98
CA GLY A 612 20.87 15.07 62.64
C GLY A 612 21.53 15.48 61.30
N ILE A 613 21.12 16.60 60.69
CA ILE A 613 21.77 17.12 59.46
C ILE A 613 22.50 18.43 59.78
N TYR A 614 21.81 19.36 60.44
CA TYR A 614 22.39 20.66 60.74
C TYR A 614 23.42 20.59 61.86
N ASN A 615 24.56 21.24 61.62
CA ASN A 615 25.70 21.27 62.53
C ASN A 615 26.33 19.90 62.80
N GLU A 616 26.11 18.92 61.91
CA GLU A 616 26.70 17.58 61.94
C GLU A 616 27.85 17.46 60.93
N PRO A 617 28.90 16.64 61.23
CA PRO A 617 29.99 16.39 60.31
C PRO A 617 29.47 15.79 58.99
N THR A 618 29.87 16.38 57.85
CA THR A 618 29.41 15.93 56.51
C THR A 618 29.68 14.44 56.27
N LYS A 619 30.72 13.86 56.86
CA LYS A 619 31.05 12.44 56.77
C LYS A 619 30.03 11.55 57.49
N GLU A 620 29.56 11.96 58.67
CA GLU A 620 28.62 11.20 59.48
C GLU A 620 27.21 11.26 58.86
N VAL A 621 26.81 12.43 58.34
CA VAL A 621 25.56 12.56 57.60
C VAL A 621 25.58 11.69 56.34
N PHE A 622 26.72 11.64 55.63
CA PHE A 622 26.87 10.82 54.43
C PHE A 622 26.82 9.31 54.76
N LYS A 623 27.43 8.84 55.84
CA LYS A 623 27.31 7.44 56.25
C LYS A 623 25.88 7.03 56.55
N ARG A 624 25.12 7.89 57.24
CA ARG A 624 23.67 7.62 57.47
C ARG A 624 22.90 7.57 56.17
N TYR A 625 23.21 8.46 55.21
CA TYR A 625 22.63 8.41 53.90
C TYR A 625 22.97 7.11 53.14
N GLU A 626 24.20 6.58 53.27
CA GLU A 626 24.58 5.30 52.66
C GLU A 626 23.80 4.13 53.29
N VAL A 627 23.61 4.12 54.60
CA VAL A 627 22.78 3.13 55.32
C VAL A 627 21.33 3.24 54.84
N PHE A 628 20.77 4.44 54.88
CA PHE A 628 19.42 4.72 54.37
C PHE A 628 19.22 4.19 52.94
N CYS A 629 20.14 4.48 52.04
CA CYS A 629 20.07 3.99 50.68
C CYS A 629 20.07 2.46 50.59
N SER A 630 20.90 1.79 51.41
CA SER A 630 20.96 0.33 51.44
C SER A 630 19.65 -0.30 51.92
N GLU A 631 19.05 0.27 52.97
CA GLU A 631 17.80 -0.22 53.56
C GLU A 631 16.56 0.03 52.70
N ASN A 632 16.57 1.14 51.91
CA ASN A 632 15.43 1.55 51.06
C ASN A 632 15.62 1.23 49.59
N GLY A 633 16.63 0.40 49.23
CA GLY A 633 16.85 -0.05 47.85
C GLY A 633 17.32 1.04 46.90
N PHE A 634 17.95 2.10 47.42
CA PHE A 634 18.57 3.13 46.60
C PHE A 634 20.06 2.82 46.33
N ARG A 635 20.57 3.31 45.23
CA ARG A 635 22.00 3.30 44.98
C ARG A 635 22.60 4.63 45.46
N PRO A 636 23.51 4.61 46.48
CA PRO A 636 24.06 5.84 46.99
C PRO A 636 24.89 6.57 45.96
N MET A 637 24.78 7.89 45.91
CA MET A 637 25.62 8.73 45.06
C MET A 637 26.94 9.04 45.76
N SER A 638 27.91 9.62 45.05
CA SER A 638 29.17 10.04 45.68
C SER A 638 28.95 11.10 46.71
N ASN A 639 29.79 11.12 47.78
CA ASN A 639 29.71 12.11 48.86
C ASN A 639 29.69 13.56 48.38
N LEU A 640 30.46 13.85 47.30
CA LEU A 640 30.49 15.20 46.71
C LEU A 640 29.12 15.56 46.09
N THR A 641 28.53 14.63 45.36
CA THR A 641 27.22 14.81 44.72
C THR A 641 26.13 14.93 45.79
N PHE A 642 26.14 14.07 46.78
CA PHE A 642 25.21 14.10 47.91
C PHE A 642 25.26 15.46 48.61
N SER A 643 26.46 15.90 49.03
CA SER A 643 26.64 17.17 49.75
C SER A 643 26.14 18.37 48.94
N LYS A 644 26.40 18.37 47.62
CA LYS A 644 25.91 19.43 46.74
C LYS A 644 24.38 19.46 46.67
N ARG A 645 23.74 18.29 46.55
CA ARG A 645 22.28 18.17 46.49
C ARG A 645 21.58 18.45 47.78
N LEU A 646 22.16 17.98 48.88
CA LEU A 646 21.67 18.28 50.22
C LEU A 646 21.69 19.80 50.47
N ASN A 647 22.79 20.45 50.14
CA ASN A 647 22.90 21.92 50.25
C ASN A 647 21.84 22.62 49.39
N GLN A 648 21.61 22.15 48.18
CA GLN A 648 20.59 22.73 47.31
C GLN A 648 19.16 22.55 47.86
N ALA A 649 18.87 21.35 48.40
CA ALA A 649 17.55 21.02 48.93
C ALA A 649 17.21 21.77 50.23
N LEU A 650 18.20 21.95 51.10
CA LEU A 650 18.04 22.54 52.42
C LEU A 650 18.52 24.00 52.53
N GLY A 651 19.06 24.55 51.44
CA GLY A 651 19.67 25.88 51.49
C GLY A 651 20.92 25.97 52.40
N THR A 652 21.57 24.82 52.66
CA THR A 652 22.73 24.78 53.56
C THR A 652 24.03 25.10 52.85
N ILE A 653 25.04 25.43 53.61
CA ILE A 653 26.43 25.59 53.16
C ILE A 653 27.37 24.70 54.00
N VAL A 654 28.47 24.26 53.43
CA VAL A 654 29.45 23.50 54.16
C VAL A 654 30.50 24.44 54.75
N LYS A 655 30.58 24.47 56.11
CA LYS A 655 31.57 25.25 56.83
C LYS A 655 32.38 24.35 57.79
N PRO A 656 33.63 24.70 58.09
CA PRO A 656 34.41 24.00 59.14
C PRO A 656 33.84 24.37 60.53
N LEU A 657 33.48 23.34 61.33
CA LEU A 657 33.11 23.44 62.73
C LEU A 657 34.08 22.58 63.57
N ARG A 658 34.17 22.84 64.89
CA ARG A 658 34.98 22.04 65.80
C ARG A 658 34.11 20.96 66.45
N PHE A 659 34.51 19.67 66.31
CA PHE A 659 33.93 18.52 66.91
C PHE A 659 35.02 17.76 67.72
N ASN A 660 34.84 17.58 69.05
CA ASN A 660 35.80 16.89 69.89
C ASN A 660 37.24 17.38 69.68
N GLY A 661 37.42 18.71 69.58
CA GLY A 661 38.75 19.33 69.47
C GLY A 661 39.31 19.34 68.02
N LYS A 662 38.73 18.63 67.05
CA LYS A 662 39.16 18.56 65.67
C LYS A 662 38.21 19.36 64.72
N GLN A 663 38.79 20.04 63.80
CA GLN A 663 38.04 20.76 62.75
C GLN A 663 37.51 19.79 61.71
N GLN A 664 36.20 19.79 61.48
CA GLN A 664 35.56 18.97 60.46
C GLN A 664 34.56 19.83 59.64
N LYS A 665 34.32 19.44 58.38
CA LYS A 665 33.30 20.08 57.55
C LYS A 665 31.91 19.66 58.04
N ALA A 666 31.00 20.62 58.21
CA ALA A 666 29.62 20.37 58.66
C ALA A 666 28.62 21.14 57.77
N PHE A 667 27.37 20.64 57.71
CA PHE A 667 26.26 21.32 57.03
C PHE A 667 25.69 22.38 58.01
N VAL A 668 25.66 23.63 57.57
CA VAL A 668 25.24 24.75 58.42
C VAL A 668 24.18 25.55 57.67
N LYS A 669 23.13 26.00 58.36
CA LYS A 669 22.22 27.00 57.84
C LYS A 669 22.99 28.30 57.58
N PRO A 670 22.75 29.01 56.43
CA PRO A 670 23.44 30.23 56.10
C PRO A 670 23.28 31.35 57.15
#